data_ee13d1e14718d638f8e838f30325db8b
#
_entry.id   ee13d1e14718d638f8e838f30325db8b
#
_cell.length_a   1.000
_cell.length_b   1.000
_cell.length_c   1.000
_cell.angle_alpha   90.00
_cell.angle_beta   90.00
_cell.angle_gamma   90.00
#
_symmetry.space_group_name_H-M   'P 1'
#
loop_
_entity.id
_entity.type
_entity.pdbx_description
1 polymer ?
#
loop_
_entity_poly.entity_id
_entity_poly.type
_entity_poly.pdbx_seq_one_letter_code
_entity_poly.pdbx_strand_id
1 'polypeptide(L)'
;MLYRRIAGLSVISLVASVALPAYSIELDTVVVSSGDDSSLADVAQPVLVLDEQDLAQNPGASLGTLLEQQPGISNASFGPGVGRPVLRGMSGSRVKMMVNGHDTADLSAMSSDHAPMAEAANAHQVEVIQGPATLMFGGGAIGGVVNVLDNKIARQPRTELEGHVTARASSNDSGRELSAELNGGNGRYAWHIGGFDKSSDDYQAADSETVNNSDTDGKGLSLGLSRTDETKGFIGFSIFHSEYDYAVPNEEDEQTRVRPEQIRYDLKSSWLSPFSGVASWDNELSFNDYEHDELTRPTVEGLFDQETWEYNSRLRHQELFGWQGQLGVNVRWQTMKLCHDHDGCSEIPDYSDRPWNGGRGSLLRNDFPFAHNTPMPEAETLDLGYYFIEKTHWQHEQWGNGNIELGARMDFRTISLDEKTVDPSWRQHEGYYDDVNFAPLTLSAAATWNISSSQRWAISVARAQRAPDAQEMFWNGDHHATFSYQLDNPDLVEETAYTLDLNWILTTQRWLTRVAVYRYAFEDYIYNDLKALENPYHPDDAVYRYEQADAEFYGGEASVEYALTDSFQVLVQSDYVSAQLTEAVDGNKNLPRTPPATALLQLAWQHNQWQAEVENRWVMAQNKVASQETPAAAYQHFNVRMNYNTLLNSRYELLLGLQVNNLFDAPGQNHVSYLKEFAPLPGRNISLTTSLNF
;
A
#
# COMPACT_ATOMS: atom_id res chain seq x y z
N MET A 1 -78.61 -33.12 -38.09
CA MET A 1 -77.53 -33.43 -39.06
C MET A 1 -76.71 -32.18 -39.25
N LEU A 2 -75.44 -32.36 -39.27
CA LEU A 2 -74.29 -31.45 -39.45
C LEU A 2 -73.76 -30.72 -38.23
N TYR A 3 -72.71 -31.32 -37.67
CA TYR A 3 -71.74 -30.71 -36.76
C TYR A 3 -70.85 -29.71 -37.49
N ARG A 4 -70.67 -28.52 -36.92
CA ARG A 4 -69.58 -27.64 -37.30
C ARG A 4 -68.60 -27.57 -36.13
N ARG A 5 -67.36 -28.00 -36.28
CA ARG A 5 -66.24 -27.88 -35.39
C ARG A 5 -65.73 -26.41 -35.50
N ILE A 6 -65.61 -25.72 -34.37
CA ILE A 6 -64.88 -24.48 -34.24
C ILE A 6 -63.50 -24.84 -33.62
N ALA A 7 -62.46 -24.58 -34.39
CA ALA A 7 -61.08 -24.72 -33.92
C ALA A 7 -60.72 -23.48 -33.08
N GLY A 8 -60.43 -23.70 -31.81
CA GLY A 8 -59.89 -22.66 -30.94
C GLY A 8 -58.39 -22.47 -31.19
N LEU A 9 -57.97 -21.29 -31.59
CA LEU A 9 -56.57 -20.85 -31.54
C LEU A 9 -56.21 -20.52 -30.10
N SER A 10 -55.35 -21.35 -29.52
CA SER A 10 -54.66 -20.99 -28.23
C SER A 10 -53.46 -20.13 -28.57
N VAL A 11 -53.55 -18.85 -28.24
CA VAL A 11 -52.39 -17.94 -28.24
C VAL A 11 -51.60 -18.26 -26.98
N ILE A 12 -50.47 -18.95 -27.15
CA ILE A 12 -49.47 -19.13 -26.08
C ILE A 12 -48.69 -17.83 -26.01
N SER A 13 -49.01 -17.02 -25.01
CA SER A 13 -48.20 -15.87 -24.62
C SER A 13 -46.88 -16.38 -23.98
N LEU A 14 -45.80 -16.35 -24.75
CA LEU A 14 -44.47 -16.55 -24.24
C LEU A 14 -44.07 -15.28 -23.50
N VAL A 15 -44.29 -15.20 -22.19
CA VAL A 15 -43.67 -14.21 -21.34
C VAL A 15 -42.22 -14.63 -21.16
N ALA A 16 -41.34 -14.09 -21.98
CA ALA A 16 -39.92 -14.15 -21.71
C ALA A 16 -39.68 -13.27 -20.45
N SER A 17 -39.57 -13.93 -19.30
CA SER A 17 -39.00 -13.31 -18.10
C SER A 17 -37.51 -13.05 -18.39
N VAL A 18 -37.21 -11.83 -18.81
CA VAL A 18 -35.85 -11.28 -18.74
C VAL A 18 -35.57 -11.21 -17.25
N ALA A 19 -34.83 -12.14 -16.73
CA ALA A 19 -34.24 -12.01 -15.40
C ALA A 19 -33.24 -10.83 -15.51
N LEU A 20 -33.62 -9.68 -15.03
CA LEU A 20 -32.71 -8.58 -14.77
C LEU A 20 -31.74 -9.08 -13.71
N PRO A 21 -30.42 -8.88 -13.86
CA PRO A 21 -29.50 -9.21 -12.80
C PRO A 21 -29.93 -8.43 -11.57
N ALA A 22 -30.31 -9.14 -10.50
CA ALA A 22 -30.46 -8.52 -9.20
C ALA A 22 -29.06 -8.02 -8.82
N TYR A 23 -28.97 -6.78 -8.40
CA TYR A 23 -27.75 -6.24 -7.78
C TYR A 23 -27.48 -7.13 -6.57
N SER A 24 -26.58 -8.08 -6.71
CA SER A 24 -26.05 -8.83 -5.59
C SER A 24 -24.90 -7.99 -5.06
N ILE A 25 -25.03 -7.48 -3.86
CA ILE A 25 -23.91 -6.93 -3.11
C ILE A 25 -22.97 -8.14 -2.92
N GLU A 26 -21.88 -8.19 -3.69
CA GLU A 26 -20.96 -9.31 -3.69
C GLU A 26 -20.18 -9.35 -2.37
N LEU A 27 -20.48 -10.35 -1.57
CA LEU A 27 -19.71 -10.74 -0.39
C LEU A 27 -18.72 -11.89 -0.70
N ASP A 28 -18.70 -12.35 -1.95
CA ASP A 28 -17.89 -13.51 -2.37
C ASP A 28 -16.47 -13.13 -2.83
N THR A 29 -16.03 -11.89 -2.55
CA THR A 29 -14.65 -11.46 -2.86
C THR A 29 -13.67 -12.29 -2.04
N VAL A 30 -12.73 -12.94 -2.72
CA VAL A 30 -11.71 -13.80 -2.11
C VAL A 30 -10.53 -12.94 -1.67
N VAL A 31 -10.12 -13.05 -0.41
CA VAL A 31 -8.93 -12.42 0.14
C VAL A 31 -7.76 -13.39 0.00
N VAL A 32 -6.95 -13.21 -1.03
CA VAL A 32 -5.80 -14.09 -1.33
C VAL A 32 -4.73 -13.99 -0.24
N SER A 33 -4.53 -12.79 0.30
CA SER A 33 -3.54 -12.53 1.36
C SER A 33 -3.86 -13.19 2.69
N SER A 34 -5.10 -13.61 2.94
CA SER A 34 -5.45 -14.34 4.17
C SER A 34 -4.80 -15.73 4.24
N GLY A 35 -4.18 -16.15 3.14
CA GLY A 35 -3.49 -17.44 3.04
C GLY A 35 -4.40 -18.64 2.88
N ASP A 36 -5.70 -18.45 2.86
CA ASP A 36 -6.71 -19.51 2.88
C ASP A 36 -7.76 -19.35 1.77
N ASP A 37 -7.53 -18.44 0.81
CA ASP A 37 -8.54 -17.99 -0.14
C ASP A 37 -9.91 -17.77 0.56
N SER A 38 -9.83 -17.20 1.78
CA SER A 38 -11.01 -16.96 2.62
C SER A 38 -11.89 -15.92 1.96
N SER A 39 -13.20 -16.12 1.99
CA SER A 39 -14.11 -15.06 1.59
C SER A 39 -13.94 -13.85 2.54
N LEU A 40 -14.18 -12.64 2.05
CA LEU A 40 -14.21 -11.42 2.85
C LEU A 40 -15.11 -11.57 4.10
N ALA A 41 -16.12 -12.44 4.00
CA ALA A 41 -17.01 -12.80 5.09
C ALA A 41 -16.33 -13.58 6.23
N ASP A 42 -15.21 -14.23 6.02
CA ASP A 42 -14.53 -15.08 7.01
C ASP A 42 -13.38 -14.41 7.74
N VAL A 43 -12.98 -13.21 7.30
CA VAL A 43 -11.90 -12.44 7.91
C VAL A 43 -12.43 -11.59 9.07
N ALA A 44 -11.76 -11.61 10.21
CA ALA A 44 -12.19 -10.89 11.41
C ALA A 44 -11.88 -9.38 11.34
N GLN A 45 -10.92 -8.99 10.51
CA GLN A 45 -10.43 -7.63 10.40
C GLN A 45 -11.07 -6.89 9.21
N PRO A 46 -11.03 -5.54 9.20
CA PRO A 46 -11.34 -4.78 8.00
C PRO A 46 -10.35 -5.15 6.89
N VAL A 47 -10.88 -5.63 5.78
CA VAL A 47 -10.13 -5.86 4.55
C VAL A 47 -10.84 -5.12 3.44
N LEU A 48 -10.09 -4.27 2.75
CA LEU A 48 -10.50 -3.67 1.47
C LEU A 48 -9.91 -4.52 0.35
N VAL A 49 -10.72 -4.83 -0.63
CA VAL A 49 -10.28 -5.50 -1.86
C VAL A 49 -10.74 -4.65 -3.03
N LEU A 50 -9.82 -4.24 -3.88
CA LEU A 50 -10.09 -3.65 -5.18
C LEU A 50 -9.74 -4.69 -6.23
N ASP A 51 -10.72 -5.11 -7.01
CA ASP A 51 -10.52 -6.07 -8.08
C ASP A 51 -10.10 -5.39 -9.40
N GLU A 52 -9.85 -6.17 -10.43
CA GLU A 52 -9.42 -5.69 -11.74
C GLU A 52 -10.42 -4.69 -12.36
N GLN A 53 -11.72 -4.86 -12.12
CA GLN A 53 -12.74 -3.92 -12.59
C GLN A 53 -12.69 -2.60 -11.83
N ASP A 54 -12.52 -2.63 -10.51
CA ASP A 54 -12.33 -1.44 -9.68
C ASP A 54 -11.09 -0.67 -10.09
N LEU A 55 -9.98 -1.39 -10.33
CA LEU A 55 -8.70 -0.80 -10.76
C LEU A 55 -8.81 -0.16 -12.17
N ALA A 56 -9.51 -0.80 -13.08
CA ALA A 56 -9.74 -0.25 -14.42
C ALA A 56 -10.65 1.00 -14.40
N GLN A 57 -11.61 1.05 -13.48
CA GLN A 57 -12.55 2.17 -13.36
C GLN A 57 -12.03 3.33 -12.52
N ASN A 58 -11.04 3.11 -11.65
CA ASN A 58 -10.48 4.11 -10.73
C ASN A 58 -9.00 4.36 -11.02
N PRO A 59 -8.65 5.00 -12.14
CA PRO A 59 -7.27 5.29 -12.45
C PRO A 59 -6.69 6.26 -11.44
N GLY A 60 -5.60 5.88 -10.78
CA GLY A 60 -4.79 6.74 -9.92
C GLY A 60 -3.38 6.88 -10.49
N ALA A 61 -2.75 8.02 -10.30
CA ALA A 61 -1.35 8.21 -10.68
C ALA A 61 -0.40 7.32 -9.85
N SER A 62 -0.79 7.02 -8.61
CA SER A 62 -0.07 6.16 -7.66
C SER A 62 -1.02 5.31 -6.85
N LEU A 63 -0.49 4.29 -6.12
CA LEU A 63 -1.29 3.49 -5.18
C LEU A 63 -1.92 4.33 -4.06
N GLY A 64 -1.20 5.35 -3.56
CA GLY A 64 -1.75 6.28 -2.57
C GLY A 64 -2.98 7.01 -3.10
N THR A 65 -2.91 7.55 -4.32
CA THR A 65 -4.03 8.25 -4.98
C THR A 65 -5.22 7.31 -5.26
N LEU A 66 -4.94 6.07 -5.66
CA LEU A 66 -5.97 5.05 -5.88
C LEU A 66 -6.73 4.73 -4.58
N LEU A 67 -6.03 4.58 -3.48
CA LEU A 67 -6.58 4.11 -2.20
C LEU A 67 -7.14 5.22 -1.31
N GLU A 68 -6.75 6.49 -1.49
CA GLU A 68 -7.18 7.61 -0.62
C GLU A 68 -8.68 7.91 -0.67
N GLN A 69 -9.40 7.34 -1.63
CA GLN A 69 -10.87 7.44 -1.70
C GLN A 69 -11.57 6.52 -0.69
N GLN A 70 -10.83 5.61 -0.06
CA GLN A 70 -11.37 4.64 0.88
C GLN A 70 -11.30 5.17 2.33
N PRO A 71 -12.29 4.87 3.19
CA PRO A 71 -12.29 5.32 4.58
C PRO A 71 -11.05 4.82 5.33
N GLY A 72 -10.44 5.71 6.14
CA GLY A 72 -9.28 5.39 6.96
C GLY A 72 -7.96 5.36 6.19
N ILE A 73 -7.96 5.68 4.89
CA ILE A 73 -6.78 5.74 4.05
C ILE A 73 -6.55 7.16 3.55
N SER A 74 -5.33 7.63 3.71
CA SER A 74 -4.84 8.90 3.18
C SER A 74 -3.59 8.66 2.33
N ASN A 75 -3.14 9.67 1.62
CA ASN A 75 -2.01 9.58 0.69
C ASN A 75 -0.87 10.50 1.14
N ALA A 76 0.27 9.95 1.52
CA ALA A 76 1.51 10.70 1.68
C ALA A 76 2.10 10.95 0.29
N SER A 77 1.66 12.01 -0.38
CA SER A 77 2.11 12.33 -1.73
C SER A 77 3.32 13.26 -1.72
N PHE A 78 4.18 13.07 -2.71
CA PHE A 78 5.32 13.92 -3.03
C PHE A 78 5.28 14.28 -4.52
N GLY A 79 4.24 15.02 -4.92
CA GLY A 79 3.90 15.20 -6.33
C GLY A 79 3.14 13.99 -6.91
N PRO A 80 2.84 13.99 -8.23
CA PRO A 80 2.07 12.93 -8.88
C PRO A 80 2.78 11.58 -8.94
N GLY A 81 4.12 11.58 -9.03
CA GLY A 81 4.94 10.36 -9.16
C GLY A 81 4.99 9.54 -7.87
N VAL A 82 4.78 10.16 -6.74
CA VAL A 82 4.92 9.53 -5.43
C VAL A 82 3.61 9.58 -4.65
N GLY A 83 3.11 8.43 -4.25
CA GLY A 83 1.94 8.33 -3.40
C GLY A 83 1.97 7.06 -2.57
N ARG A 84 2.21 7.21 -1.26
CA ARG A 84 2.24 6.11 -0.31
C ARG A 84 0.99 6.11 0.56
N PRO A 85 0.25 5.00 0.68
CA PRO A 85 -0.90 4.90 1.55
C PRO A 85 -0.53 5.11 3.03
N VAL A 86 -1.34 5.91 3.71
CA VAL A 86 -1.32 6.13 5.16
C VAL A 86 -2.57 5.52 5.74
N LEU A 87 -2.42 4.51 6.58
CA LEU A 87 -3.53 3.76 7.16
C LEU A 87 -3.78 4.22 8.60
N ARG A 88 -4.97 4.76 8.89
CA ARG A 88 -5.34 5.24 10.23
C ARG A 88 -4.34 6.22 10.85
N GLY A 89 -3.73 7.06 10.00
CA GLY A 89 -2.72 8.01 10.40
C GLY A 89 -1.31 7.42 10.61
N MET A 90 -1.11 6.14 10.32
CA MET A 90 0.19 5.47 10.38
C MET A 90 0.80 5.34 8.99
N SER A 91 2.10 5.61 8.88
CA SER A 91 2.88 5.57 7.62
C SER A 91 4.26 4.94 7.84
N GLY A 92 5.11 4.98 6.81
CA GLY A 92 6.47 4.45 6.86
C GLY A 92 6.47 2.95 7.13
N SER A 93 7.39 2.49 7.94
CA SER A 93 7.59 1.07 8.25
C SER A 93 6.43 0.38 8.97
N ARG A 94 5.42 1.15 9.44
CA ARG A 94 4.20 0.59 10.05
C ARG A 94 3.16 0.15 9.03
N VAL A 95 3.27 0.61 7.79
CA VAL A 95 2.41 0.19 6.66
C VAL A 95 3.28 -0.51 5.65
N LYS A 96 3.14 -1.83 5.55
CA LYS A 96 3.92 -2.61 4.59
C LYS A 96 3.33 -2.52 3.20
N MET A 97 4.17 -2.16 2.24
CA MET A 97 3.87 -2.22 0.82
C MET A 97 4.38 -3.54 0.26
N MET A 98 3.51 -4.31 -0.38
CA MET A 98 3.84 -5.66 -0.84
C MET A 98 3.38 -5.91 -2.27
N VAL A 99 4.10 -6.79 -2.96
CA VAL A 99 3.71 -7.36 -4.23
C VAL A 99 3.67 -8.88 -4.08
N ASN A 100 2.49 -9.47 -4.25
CA ASN A 100 2.28 -10.91 -4.12
C ASN A 100 2.76 -11.50 -2.77
N GLY A 101 2.64 -10.74 -1.68
CA GLY A 101 3.01 -11.18 -0.34
C GLY A 101 4.49 -11.02 0.01
N HIS A 102 5.30 -10.40 -0.84
CA HIS A 102 6.68 -9.99 -0.58
C HIS A 102 6.78 -8.48 -0.49
N ASP A 103 7.71 -7.98 0.31
CA ASP A 103 8.03 -6.56 0.41
C ASP A 103 8.36 -5.98 -0.98
N THR A 104 7.98 -4.72 -1.25
CA THR A 104 8.36 -4.03 -2.49
C THR A 104 9.87 -3.89 -2.65
N ALA A 105 10.58 -3.95 -1.52
CA ALA A 105 12.03 -3.88 -1.43
C ALA A 105 12.61 -2.63 -2.11
N ASP A 106 11.93 -1.50 -1.90
CA ASP A 106 12.30 -0.16 -2.30
C ASP A 106 12.63 0.70 -1.08
N LEU A 107 12.95 1.97 -1.28
CA LEU A 107 13.25 2.91 -0.20
C LEU A 107 12.06 3.78 0.23
N SER A 108 10.85 3.49 -0.23
CA SER A 108 9.64 4.30 0.09
C SER A 108 9.24 4.29 1.57
N ALA A 109 9.70 3.30 2.34
CA ALA A 109 9.53 3.28 3.79
C ALA A 109 10.48 4.24 4.51
N MET A 110 11.63 4.51 3.91
CA MET A 110 12.70 5.35 4.46
C MET A 110 12.34 6.84 4.37
N SER A 111 11.99 7.30 3.19
CA SER A 111 11.63 8.69 2.94
C SER A 111 10.38 8.81 2.09
N SER A 112 9.62 9.89 2.30
CA SER A 112 8.32 10.08 1.64
C SER A 112 8.43 10.53 0.19
N ASP A 113 9.60 10.90 -0.28
CA ASP A 113 9.92 11.28 -1.66
C ASP A 113 10.20 10.08 -2.57
N HIS A 114 10.38 8.89 -2.01
CA HIS A 114 10.56 7.65 -2.77
C HIS A 114 9.24 6.97 -3.09
N ALA A 115 9.00 6.69 -4.37
CA ALA A 115 7.80 5.99 -4.82
C ALA A 115 7.84 4.50 -4.44
N PRO A 116 6.73 3.93 -3.93
CA PRO A 116 6.62 2.48 -3.79
C PRO A 116 6.71 1.81 -5.17
N MET A 117 7.60 0.81 -5.31
CA MET A 117 7.74 0.02 -6.53
C MET A 117 6.64 -1.04 -6.65
N ALA A 118 5.39 -0.62 -6.50
CA ALA A 118 4.19 -1.44 -6.57
C ALA A 118 3.21 -0.81 -7.56
N GLU A 119 3.12 -1.39 -8.76
CA GLU A 119 2.35 -0.85 -9.88
C GLU A 119 0.93 -1.43 -9.92
N ALA A 120 -0.07 -0.54 -9.97
CA ALA A 120 -1.48 -0.93 -10.08
C ALA A 120 -1.94 -1.17 -11.52
N ALA A 121 -1.22 -0.70 -12.54
CA ALA A 121 -1.64 -0.77 -13.95
C ALA A 121 -1.86 -2.21 -14.47
N ASN A 122 -1.07 -3.17 -13.96
CA ASN A 122 -1.19 -4.60 -14.28
C ASN A 122 -1.54 -5.44 -13.04
N ALA A 123 -2.09 -4.81 -12.00
CA ALA A 123 -2.58 -5.54 -10.84
C ALA A 123 -3.89 -6.26 -11.16
N HIS A 124 -3.99 -7.51 -10.72
CA HIS A 124 -5.24 -8.25 -10.73
C HIS A 124 -6.14 -7.86 -9.56
N GLN A 125 -5.52 -7.54 -8.42
CA GLN A 125 -6.21 -7.19 -7.19
C GLN A 125 -5.28 -6.35 -6.30
N VAL A 126 -5.84 -5.41 -5.54
CA VAL A 126 -5.15 -4.72 -4.46
C VAL A 126 -5.90 -4.98 -3.17
N GLU A 127 -5.20 -5.51 -2.19
CA GLU A 127 -5.74 -5.79 -0.86
C GLU A 127 -5.14 -4.84 0.17
N VAL A 128 -6.01 -4.24 1.00
CA VAL A 128 -5.58 -3.47 2.17
C VAL A 128 -6.08 -4.16 3.42
N ILE A 129 -5.15 -4.70 4.21
CA ILE A 129 -5.42 -5.43 5.44
C ILE A 129 -5.01 -4.53 6.59
N GLN A 130 -5.96 -4.20 7.45
CA GLN A 130 -5.73 -3.32 8.60
C GLN A 130 -5.76 -4.11 9.90
N GLY A 131 -4.97 -3.66 10.87
CA GLY A 131 -4.93 -4.23 12.21
C GLY A 131 -4.14 -5.55 12.31
N PRO A 132 -4.37 -6.34 13.38
CA PRO A 132 -3.45 -7.40 13.81
C PRO A 132 -3.41 -8.67 12.95
N ALA A 133 -4.22 -8.81 11.91
CA ALA A 133 -4.16 -9.96 10.99
C ALA A 133 -2.88 -9.99 10.13
N THR A 134 -2.04 -9.01 10.27
CA THR A 134 -0.84 -8.84 9.46
C THR A 134 0.35 -9.69 9.90
N LEU A 135 0.15 -10.58 10.90
CA LEU A 135 1.19 -11.44 11.46
C LEU A 135 2.04 -12.20 10.44
N MET A 136 1.42 -12.66 9.35
CA MET A 136 2.14 -13.46 8.36
C MET A 136 3.00 -12.64 7.40
N PHE A 137 2.80 -11.30 7.37
CA PHE A 137 3.51 -10.41 6.46
C PHE A 137 4.77 -9.78 7.04
N GLY A 138 5.22 -10.25 8.19
CA GLY A 138 6.43 -9.78 8.86
C GLY A 138 6.14 -8.91 10.08
N GLY A 139 7.14 -8.74 10.93
CA GLY A 139 7.07 -7.81 12.06
C GLY A 139 6.90 -6.37 11.59
N GLY A 140 6.21 -5.54 12.40
CA GLY A 140 6.11 -4.10 12.15
C GLY A 140 4.89 -3.62 11.36
N ALA A 141 4.09 -4.49 10.75
CA ALA A 141 2.88 -4.07 10.03
C ALA A 141 1.72 -3.67 10.99
N ILE A 142 1.99 -2.78 11.95
CA ILE A 142 1.04 -2.36 12.99
C ILE A 142 -0.12 -1.57 12.36
N GLY A 143 0.16 -0.70 11.40
CA GLY A 143 -0.83 0.08 10.67
C GLY A 143 -1.59 -0.74 9.64
N GLY A 144 -0.96 -1.76 9.09
CA GLY A 144 -1.55 -2.63 8.07
C GLY A 144 -0.61 -3.02 6.95
N VAL A 145 -1.19 -3.66 5.95
CA VAL A 145 -0.51 -4.12 4.73
C VAL A 145 -1.30 -3.69 3.51
N VAL A 146 -0.62 -3.16 2.51
CA VAL A 146 -1.15 -2.97 1.15
C VAL A 146 -0.45 -3.97 0.25
N ASN A 147 -1.19 -4.92 -0.30
CA ASN A 147 -0.64 -5.99 -1.13
C ASN A 147 -1.21 -5.92 -2.54
N VAL A 148 -0.33 -5.69 -3.50
CA VAL A 148 -0.66 -5.73 -4.93
C VAL A 148 -0.49 -7.15 -5.43
N LEU A 149 -1.55 -7.73 -5.96
CA LEU A 149 -1.57 -9.08 -6.52
C LEU A 149 -1.57 -9.01 -8.04
N ASP A 150 -0.68 -9.74 -8.65
CA ASP A 150 -0.60 -9.90 -10.10
C ASP A 150 -0.75 -11.37 -10.53
N ASN A 151 -0.88 -11.59 -11.83
CA ASN A 151 -1.08 -12.89 -12.43
C ASN A 151 0.18 -13.45 -13.13
N LYS A 152 1.38 -12.93 -12.84
CA LYS A 152 2.63 -13.32 -13.50
C LYS A 152 2.95 -14.81 -13.35
N ILE A 153 2.61 -15.39 -12.19
CA ILE A 153 2.78 -16.83 -11.92
C ILE A 153 1.39 -17.48 -11.82
N ALA A 154 1.01 -18.26 -12.83
CA ALA A 154 -0.24 -19.00 -12.81
C ALA A 154 -0.23 -20.09 -11.72
N ARG A 155 -1.24 -20.05 -10.85
CA ARG A 155 -1.43 -21.04 -9.76
C ARG A 155 -2.30 -22.22 -10.18
N GLN A 156 -3.10 -22.04 -11.23
CA GLN A 156 -4.03 -23.05 -11.78
C GLN A 156 -3.76 -23.30 -13.25
N PRO A 157 -4.19 -24.47 -13.79
CA PRO A 157 -4.06 -24.78 -15.22
C PRO A 157 -4.77 -23.74 -16.08
N ARG A 158 -4.07 -23.21 -17.09
CA ARG A 158 -4.63 -22.35 -18.14
C ARG A 158 -4.67 -23.11 -19.47
N THR A 159 -5.77 -23.04 -20.21
CA THR A 159 -5.96 -23.68 -21.51
C THR A 159 -6.34 -22.72 -22.62
N GLU A 160 -6.81 -21.53 -22.24
CA GLU A 160 -7.24 -20.48 -23.17
C GLU A 160 -6.23 -19.35 -23.20
N LEU A 161 -6.32 -18.53 -24.24
CA LEU A 161 -5.59 -17.27 -24.34
C LEU A 161 -6.49 -16.18 -23.74
N GLU A 162 -6.01 -15.52 -22.72
CA GLU A 162 -6.67 -14.46 -21.99
C GLU A 162 -5.74 -13.24 -21.92
N GLY A 163 -6.30 -12.07 -21.88
CA GLY A 163 -5.49 -10.86 -21.72
C GLY A 163 -6.33 -9.62 -21.66
N HIS A 164 -5.66 -8.52 -21.32
CA HIS A 164 -6.26 -7.20 -21.38
C HIS A 164 -5.32 -6.18 -22.02
N VAL A 165 -5.90 -5.14 -22.57
CA VAL A 165 -5.19 -3.93 -23.02
C VAL A 165 -5.97 -2.73 -22.51
N THR A 166 -5.31 -1.86 -21.75
CA THR A 166 -5.91 -0.63 -21.23
C THR A 166 -5.11 0.58 -21.70
N ALA A 167 -5.81 1.57 -22.23
CA ALA A 167 -5.25 2.88 -22.59
C ALA A 167 -6.00 3.98 -21.82
N ARG A 168 -5.22 4.92 -21.27
CA ARG A 168 -5.73 6.08 -20.51
C ARG A 168 -5.12 7.37 -21.02
N ALA A 169 -5.89 8.46 -20.89
CA ALA A 169 -5.40 9.81 -21.13
C ALA A 169 -6.05 10.76 -20.13
N SER A 170 -5.30 11.75 -19.64
CA SER A 170 -5.74 12.79 -18.72
C SER A 170 -5.45 14.18 -19.27
N SER A 171 -6.25 15.16 -18.87
CA SER A 171 -6.17 16.52 -19.41
C SER A 171 -5.35 17.49 -18.55
N ASN A 172 -5.26 17.23 -17.25
CA ASN A 172 -4.66 18.16 -16.29
C ASN A 172 -3.12 18.22 -16.43
N ASP A 173 -2.52 17.08 -16.72
CA ASP A 173 -1.10 16.81 -16.81
C ASP A 173 -0.69 16.26 -18.19
N SER A 174 -1.58 16.34 -19.20
CA SER A 174 -1.39 15.69 -20.51
C SER A 174 -1.02 14.18 -20.42
N GLY A 175 -1.42 13.54 -19.31
CA GLY A 175 -1.03 12.19 -18.97
C GLY A 175 -1.54 11.16 -19.97
N ARG A 176 -0.76 10.11 -20.16
CA ARG A 176 -1.09 8.93 -20.99
C ARG A 176 -0.51 7.67 -20.36
N GLU A 177 -1.27 6.60 -20.47
CA GLU A 177 -0.87 5.28 -20.00
C GLU A 177 -1.35 4.23 -20.99
N LEU A 178 -0.51 3.25 -21.26
CA LEU A 178 -0.85 2.04 -21.97
C LEU A 178 -0.35 0.86 -21.16
N SER A 179 -1.25 -0.07 -20.81
CA SER A 179 -0.91 -1.34 -20.19
C SER A 179 -1.47 -2.50 -21.01
N ALA A 180 -0.75 -3.60 -21.02
CA ALA A 180 -1.20 -4.83 -21.70
C ALA A 180 -0.69 -6.06 -20.96
N GLU A 181 -1.53 -7.08 -20.93
CA GLU A 181 -1.20 -8.38 -20.36
C GLU A 181 -1.75 -9.49 -21.25
N LEU A 182 -0.96 -10.55 -21.41
CA LEU A 182 -1.33 -11.73 -22.18
C LEU A 182 -0.94 -13.00 -21.40
N ASN A 183 -1.91 -13.85 -21.17
CA ASN A 183 -1.79 -15.11 -20.45
C ASN A 183 -2.23 -16.28 -21.33
N GLY A 184 -1.53 -17.41 -21.22
CA GLY A 184 -1.91 -18.60 -21.97
C GLY A 184 -1.33 -19.87 -21.40
N GLY A 185 -1.73 -21.01 -21.95
CA GLY A 185 -1.23 -22.30 -21.48
C GLY A 185 -1.77 -23.49 -22.26
N ASN A 186 -1.40 -24.69 -21.80
CA ASN A 186 -1.86 -25.97 -22.39
C ASN A 186 -2.44 -26.91 -21.32
N GLY A 187 -2.89 -26.37 -20.19
CA GLY A 187 -3.43 -27.12 -19.06
C GLY A 187 -2.37 -27.67 -18.09
N ARG A 188 -1.09 -27.69 -18.49
CA ARG A 188 0.02 -28.14 -17.64
C ARG A 188 1.10 -27.09 -17.48
N TYR A 189 1.35 -26.32 -18.51
CA TYR A 189 2.28 -25.21 -18.53
C TYR A 189 1.50 -23.96 -18.88
N ALA A 190 1.71 -22.91 -18.11
CA ALA A 190 1.15 -21.59 -18.34
C ALA A 190 2.27 -20.58 -18.50
N TRP A 191 2.00 -19.53 -19.25
CA TRP A 191 2.92 -18.43 -19.48
C TRP A 191 2.21 -17.07 -19.35
N HIS A 192 2.96 -16.06 -19.01
CA HIS A 192 2.54 -14.69 -18.87
C HIS A 192 3.51 -13.75 -19.58
N ILE A 193 3.00 -12.72 -20.23
CA ILE A 193 3.74 -11.56 -20.73
C ILE A 193 2.89 -10.34 -20.43
N GLY A 194 3.47 -9.32 -19.79
CA GLY A 194 2.78 -8.09 -19.46
C GLY A 194 3.72 -6.90 -19.51
N GLY A 195 3.17 -5.69 -19.59
CA GLY A 195 3.95 -4.48 -19.52
C GLY A 195 3.08 -3.23 -19.52
N PHE A 196 3.69 -2.11 -19.16
CA PHE A 196 3.07 -0.79 -19.18
C PHE A 196 4.06 0.28 -19.61
N ASP A 197 3.52 1.39 -20.10
CA ASP A 197 4.21 2.65 -20.41
C ASP A 197 3.28 3.79 -20.01
N LYS A 198 3.76 4.72 -19.18
CA LYS A 198 3.00 5.86 -18.71
C LYS A 198 3.87 7.11 -18.68
N SER A 199 3.28 8.27 -18.98
CA SER A 199 3.94 9.57 -18.91
C SER A 199 2.96 10.67 -18.60
N SER A 200 3.42 11.72 -17.93
CA SER A 200 2.68 12.96 -17.72
C SER A 200 3.60 14.16 -17.75
N ASP A 201 3.08 15.31 -18.20
CA ASP A 201 3.71 16.62 -18.07
C ASP A 201 3.42 17.20 -16.66
N ASP A 202 3.94 18.39 -16.35
CA ASP A 202 3.61 19.14 -15.16
C ASP A 202 2.11 19.33 -15.02
N TYR A 203 1.56 19.07 -13.82
CA TYR A 203 0.13 19.20 -13.60
C TYR A 203 -0.30 20.64 -13.29
N GLN A 204 -1.58 20.91 -13.50
CA GLN A 204 -2.23 22.18 -13.16
C GLN A 204 -3.00 22.04 -11.85
N ALA A 205 -2.71 22.90 -10.87
CA ALA A 205 -3.55 23.13 -9.71
C ALA A 205 -4.82 23.91 -10.06
N ALA A 206 -5.68 24.21 -9.08
CA ALA A 206 -6.85 25.03 -9.30
C ALA A 206 -6.46 26.42 -9.90
N ASP A 207 -7.42 27.05 -10.61
CA ASP A 207 -7.18 28.30 -11.34
C ASP A 207 -6.09 28.20 -12.45
N SER A 208 -5.77 26.97 -12.91
CA SER A 208 -4.77 26.68 -13.96
C SER A 208 -3.35 27.12 -13.62
N GLU A 209 -3.00 27.15 -12.35
CA GLU A 209 -1.62 27.33 -11.89
C GLU A 209 -0.81 26.06 -12.17
N THR A 210 0.25 26.17 -12.96
CA THR A 210 1.13 25.03 -13.24
C THR A 210 2.07 24.78 -12.05
N VAL A 211 2.05 23.56 -11.54
CA VAL A 211 3.03 23.11 -10.54
C VAL A 211 4.24 22.58 -11.27
N ASN A 212 5.26 23.42 -11.36
CA ASN A 212 6.50 23.09 -12.04
C ASN A 212 7.21 21.90 -11.41
N ASN A 213 7.99 21.16 -12.20
CA ASN A 213 8.78 20.02 -11.75
C ASN A 213 7.90 18.93 -11.10
N SER A 214 6.83 18.54 -11.80
CA SER A 214 5.87 17.53 -11.33
C SER A 214 5.57 16.46 -12.39
N ASP A 215 6.30 16.47 -13.49
CA ASP A 215 6.19 15.49 -14.57
C ASP A 215 6.65 14.09 -14.14
N THR A 216 6.12 13.05 -14.80
CA THR A 216 6.46 11.65 -14.47
C THR A 216 6.52 10.80 -15.72
N ASP A 217 7.48 9.87 -15.76
CA ASP A 217 7.58 8.80 -16.74
C ASP A 217 7.75 7.45 -16.04
N GLY A 218 7.19 6.39 -16.60
CA GLY A 218 7.34 5.06 -16.05
C GLY A 218 7.05 3.96 -17.07
N LYS A 219 7.82 2.89 -17.04
CA LYS A 219 7.62 1.73 -17.90
C LYS A 219 7.98 0.45 -17.17
N GLY A 220 7.40 -0.67 -17.60
CA GLY A 220 7.71 -1.96 -17.03
C GLY A 220 7.38 -3.12 -17.98
N LEU A 221 8.09 -4.22 -17.78
CA LEU A 221 7.91 -5.47 -18.53
C LEU A 221 7.95 -6.66 -17.58
N SER A 222 7.02 -7.60 -17.75
CA SER A 222 6.93 -8.83 -16.97
C SER A 222 6.87 -10.07 -17.85
N LEU A 223 7.50 -11.14 -17.37
CA LEU A 223 7.44 -12.47 -17.96
C LEU A 223 7.18 -13.50 -16.86
N GLY A 224 6.40 -14.54 -17.14
CA GLY A 224 6.13 -15.60 -16.19
C GLY A 224 5.97 -16.97 -16.85
N LEU A 225 6.38 -18.00 -16.15
CA LEU A 225 6.24 -19.40 -16.54
C LEU A 225 5.82 -20.22 -15.33
N SER A 226 4.84 -21.12 -15.52
CA SER A 226 4.36 -21.98 -14.46
C SER A 226 4.13 -23.39 -14.98
N ARG A 227 4.34 -24.38 -14.10
CA ARG A 227 3.83 -25.73 -14.24
C ARG A 227 2.75 -25.93 -13.19
N THR A 228 1.55 -26.27 -13.63
CA THR A 228 0.35 -26.38 -12.81
C THR A 228 -0.23 -27.78 -12.85
N ASP A 229 -0.87 -28.20 -11.76
CA ASP A 229 -1.59 -29.47 -11.61
C ASP A 229 -2.70 -29.27 -10.56
N GLU A 230 -3.94 -29.45 -10.93
CA GLU A 230 -5.11 -29.21 -10.06
C GLU A 230 -5.06 -29.99 -8.73
N THR A 231 -4.40 -31.15 -8.71
CA THR A 231 -4.38 -32.03 -7.54
C THR A 231 -3.09 -31.96 -6.73
N LYS A 232 -2.01 -31.41 -7.30
CA LYS A 232 -0.68 -31.39 -6.69
C LYS A 232 -0.17 -30.00 -6.39
N GLY A 233 -0.81 -28.96 -7.01
CA GLY A 233 -0.42 -27.57 -6.89
C GLY A 233 0.42 -27.08 -8.08
N PHE A 234 1.32 -26.14 -7.82
CA PHE A 234 2.09 -25.48 -8.88
C PHE A 234 3.53 -25.18 -8.47
N ILE A 235 4.35 -24.90 -9.46
CA ILE A 235 5.63 -24.23 -9.35
C ILE A 235 5.76 -23.26 -10.52
N GLY A 236 6.19 -22.02 -10.25
CA GLY A 236 6.33 -21.00 -11.28
C GLY A 236 7.43 -19.99 -10.94
N PHE A 237 7.90 -19.35 -11.99
CA PHE A 237 8.93 -18.33 -11.94
C PHE A 237 8.47 -17.12 -12.74
N SER A 238 8.80 -15.92 -12.25
CA SER A 238 8.58 -14.67 -12.98
C SER A 238 9.78 -13.74 -12.86
N ILE A 239 9.89 -12.83 -13.83
CA ILE A 239 10.79 -11.69 -13.82
C ILE A 239 9.98 -10.45 -14.14
N PHE A 240 10.27 -9.38 -13.43
CA PHE A 240 9.68 -8.07 -13.66
C PHE A 240 10.78 -7.02 -13.63
N HIS A 241 10.79 -6.14 -14.62
CA HIS A 241 11.68 -4.98 -14.70
C HIS A 241 10.83 -3.73 -14.82
N SER A 242 11.15 -2.69 -14.06
CA SER A 242 10.49 -1.39 -14.11
C SER A 242 11.47 -0.25 -13.91
N GLU A 243 11.24 0.85 -14.62
CA GLU A 243 11.98 2.09 -14.54
C GLU A 243 10.98 3.25 -14.39
N TYR A 244 11.33 4.22 -13.55
CA TYR A 244 10.58 5.45 -13.40
C TYR A 244 11.53 6.63 -13.46
N ASP A 245 11.01 7.80 -13.84
CA ASP A 245 11.67 9.09 -13.76
C ASP A 245 10.61 10.10 -13.36
N TYR A 246 10.69 10.63 -12.15
CA TYR A 246 9.73 11.60 -11.68
C TYR A 246 10.40 12.80 -11.04
N ALA A 247 9.77 13.95 -11.25
CA ALA A 247 10.19 15.21 -10.69
C ALA A 247 9.53 15.45 -9.31
N VAL A 248 10.21 16.21 -8.48
CA VAL A 248 9.75 16.59 -7.12
C VAL A 248 9.52 18.10 -7.09
N PRO A 249 8.27 18.59 -6.97
CA PRO A 249 7.97 20.01 -6.85
C PRO A 249 8.66 20.62 -5.62
N ASN A 250 9.25 21.79 -5.77
CA ASN A 250 9.90 22.52 -4.68
C ASN A 250 9.78 24.05 -4.85
N GLU A 251 10.13 24.83 -3.80
CA GLU A 251 10.00 26.28 -3.77
C GLU A 251 11.03 26.99 -4.66
N GLU A 252 12.22 26.41 -4.81
CA GLU A 252 13.37 27.10 -5.41
C GLU A 252 13.48 26.89 -6.92
N ASP A 253 12.51 26.24 -7.56
CA ASP A 253 12.56 25.87 -8.99
C ASP A 253 13.79 24.98 -9.32
N GLU A 254 14.38 24.33 -8.33
CA GLU A 254 15.40 23.31 -8.51
C GLU A 254 14.79 22.11 -9.22
N GLN A 255 15.48 21.63 -10.24
CA GLN A 255 15.00 20.50 -11.03
C GLN A 255 15.40 19.18 -10.34
N THR A 256 14.87 18.96 -9.13
CA THR A 256 15.06 17.72 -8.38
C THR A 256 14.28 16.59 -9.02
N ARG A 257 14.93 15.46 -9.27
CA ARG A 257 14.33 14.27 -9.87
C ARG A 257 14.85 13.01 -9.20
N VAL A 258 14.01 11.98 -9.15
CA VAL A 258 14.36 10.65 -8.67
C VAL A 258 14.10 9.64 -9.78
N ARG A 259 15.07 8.76 -10.06
CA ARG A 259 15.02 7.77 -11.14
C ARG A 259 15.24 6.36 -10.63
N PRO A 260 14.21 5.71 -10.06
CA PRO A 260 14.32 4.34 -9.61
C PRO A 260 14.23 3.34 -10.76
N GLU A 261 15.08 2.32 -10.68
CA GLU A 261 15.05 1.12 -11.50
C GLU A 261 14.99 -0.12 -10.61
N GLN A 262 14.20 -1.12 -11.00
CA GLN A 262 14.06 -2.35 -10.23
C GLN A 262 13.98 -3.57 -11.15
N ILE A 263 14.75 -4.61 -10.81
CA ILE A 263 14.58 -5.95 -11.39
C ILE A 263 14.24 -6.92 -10.27
N ARG A 264 13.09 -7.60 -10.44
CA ARG A 264 12.59 -8.56 -9.47
C ARG A 264 12.45 -9.95 -10.09
N TYR A 265 12.90 -10.97 -9.35
CA TYR A 265 12.78 -12.38 -9.69
C TYR A 265 11.98 -13.09 -8.61
N ASP A 266 10.88 -13.76 -8.98
CA ASP A 266 10.05 -14.54 -8.05
C ASP A 266 10.03 -16.01 -8.44
N LEU A 267 10.22 -16.90 -7.47
CA LEU A 267 10.01 -18.33 -7.59
C LEU A 267 8.98 -18.76 -6.54
N LYS A 268 7.84 -19.27 -6.98
CA LYS A 268 6.74 -19.67 -6.11
C LYS A 268 6.34 -21.12 -6.34
N SER A 269 6.01 -21.82 -5.26
CA SER A 269 5.43 -23.15 -5.34
C SER A 269 4.40 -23.38 -4.25
N SER A 270 3.38 -24.18 -4.58
CA SER A 270 2.42 -24.71 -3.63
C SER A 270 2.23 -26.20 -3.88
N TRP A 271 2.35 -26.98 -2.81
CA TRP A 271 2.17 -28.43 -2.85
C TRP A 271 0.94 -28.80 -2.03
N LEU A 272 -0.10 -29.34 -2.71
CA LEU A 272 -1.34 -29.76 -2.08
C LEU A 272 -1.18 -31.17 -1.48
N SER A 273 -1.54 -31.31 -0.19
CA SER A 273 -1.46 -32.55 0.57
C SER A 273 -0.13 -33.32 0.38
N PRO A 274 1.03 -32.66 0.56
CA PRO A 274 2.32 -33.27 0.27
C PRO A 274 2.64 -34.47 1.17
N PHE A 275 2.09 -34.50 2.38
CA PHE A 275 2.19 -35.62 3.32
C PHE A 275 1.02 -35.59 4.31
N SER A 276 0.83 -36.71 5.06
CA SER A 276 -0.29 -36.86 6.00
C SER A 276 -0.31 -35.75 7.06
N GLY A 277 -1.50 -35.16 7.29
CA GLY A 277 -1.72 -34.08 8.27
C GLY A 277 -1.45 -32.68 7.74
N VAL A 278 -0.91 -32.53 6.52
CA VAL A 278 -0.69 -31.24 5.87
C VAL A 278 -1.66 -31.07 4.72
N ALA A 279 -2.31 -29.89 4.70
CA ALA A 279 -3.24 -29.49 3.64
C ALA A 279 -2.49 -28.86 2.45
N SER A 280 -1.56 -27.94 2.73
CA SER A 280 -0.66 -27.39 1.72
C SER A 280 0.69 -26.99 2.31
N TRP A 281 1.67 -26.90 1.44
CA TRP A 281 3.00 -26.36 1.75
C TRP A 281 3.40 -25.39 0.65
N ASP A 282 3.40 -24.10 0.98
CA ASP A 282 3.70 -23.01 0.08
C ASP A 282 5.11 -22.51 0.34
N ASN A 283 5.85 -22.24 -0.73
CA ASN A 283 7.22 -21.70 -0.65
C ASN A 283 7.37 -20.61 -1.70
N GLU A 284 7.93 -19.50 -1.29
CA GLU A 284 8.13 -18.33 -2.14
C GLU A 284 9.54 -17.77 -1.87
N LEU A 285 10.28 -17.53 -2.94
CA LEU A 285 11.61 -16.90 -2.92
C LEU A 285 11.58 -15.73 -3.87
N SER A 286 11.94 -14.55 -3.38
CA SER A 286 12.08 -13.32 -4.17
C SER A 286 13.50 -12.80 -4.06
N PHE A 287 14.06 -12.37 -5.17
CA PHE A 287 15.26 -11.54 -5.23
C PHE A 287 14.89 -10.23 -5.92
N ASN A 288 15.29 -9.13 -5.33
CA ASN A 288 15.06 -7.80 -5.83
C ASN A 288 16.36 -7.01 -5.84
N ASP A 289 16.64 -6.40 -6.98
CA ASP A 289 17.74 -5.50 -7.23
C ASP A 289 17.14 -4.14 -7.56
N TYR A 290 17.39 -3.15 -6.69
CA TYR A 290 16.82 -1.82 -6.75
C TYR A 290 17.92 -0.78 -6.71
N GLU A 291 17.91 0.10 -7.69
CA GLU A 291 18.81 1.25 -7.77
C GLU A 291 17.99 2.53 -7.95
N HIS A 292 18.48 3.67 -7.46
CA HIS A 292 17.98 4.96 -7.91
C HIS A 292 19.03 6.06 -7.83
N ASP A 293 18.85 7.04 -8.73
CA ASP A 293 19.58 8.29 -8.74
C ASP A 293 18.69 9.41 -8.21
N GLU A 294 19.27 10.28 -7.37
CA GLU A 294 18.71 11.59 -7.05
C GLU A 294 19.51 12.69 -7.74
N LEU A 295 18.81 13.53 -8.47
CA LEU A 295 19.45 14.58 -9.28
C LEU A 295 18.92 15.95 -8.89
N THR A 296 19.84 16.90 -8.73
CA THR A 296 19.54 18.33 -8.88
C THR A 296 20.27 18.76 -10.14
N ARG A 297 19.52 18.90 -11.25
CA ARG A 297 20.14 19.00 -12.60
C ARG A 297 21.19 20.09 -12.70
N PRO A 298 22.36 19.80 -13.31
CA PRO A 298 22.68 18.54 -14.03
C PRO A 298 23.39 17.48 -13.17
N THR A 299 23.50 17.67 -11.85
CA THR A 299 24.35 16.87 -10.96
C THR A 299 23.55 15.70 -10.40
N VAL A 300 24.15 14.52 -10.36
CA VAL A 300 23.64 13.36 -9.60
C VAL A 300 24.24 13.49 -8.20
N GLU A 301 23.43 13.76 -7.21
CA GLU A 301 23.86 14.03 -5.83
C GLU A 301 23.63 12.83 -4.91
N GLY A 302 22.72 11.94 -5.30
CA GLY A 302 22.44 10.67 -4.60
C GLY A 302 22.50 9.48 -5.54
N LEU A 303 23.18 8.40 -5.13
CA LEU A 303 23.13 7.07 -5.72
C LEU A 303 22.78 6.08 -4.63
N PHE A 304 21.76 5.27 -4.85
CA PHE A 304 21.28 4.27 -3.89
C PHE A 304 21.20 2.92 -4.58
N ASP A 305 21.68 1.88 -3.89
CA ASP A 305 21.69 0.50 -4.33
C ASP A 305 21.18 -0.38 -3.18
N GLN A 306 20.15 -1.18 -3.45
CA GLN A 306 19.57 -2.07 -2.47
C GLN A 306 19.31 -3.45 -3.07
N GLU A 307 19.99 -4.47 -2.57
CA GLU A 307 19.70 -5.86 -2.86
C GLU A 307 18.87 -6.48 -1.73
N THR A 308 17.80 -7.20 -2.09
CA THR A 308 16.94 -7.87 -1.11
C THR A 308 16.65 -9.32 -1.53
N TRP A 309 16.91 -10.25 -0.63
CA TRP A 309 16.47 -11.63 -0.72
C TRP A 309 15.39 -11.89 0.31
N GLU A 310 14.27 -12.45 -0.11
CA GLU A 310 13.17 -12.80 0.78
C GLU A 310 12.71 -14.24 0.52
N TYR A 311 12.65 -15.06 1.57
CA TYR A 311 12.12 -16.41 1.54
C TYR A 311 10.98 -16.55 2.52
N ASN A 312 9.81 -16.96 2.02
CA ASN A 312 8.61 -17.23 2.80
C ASN A 312 8.23 -18.72 2.63
N SER A 313 8.10 -19.43 3.73
CA SER A 313 7.59 -20.81 3.75
C SER A 313 6.41 -20.92 4.70
N ARG A 314 5.31 -21.46 4.20
CA ARG A 314 4.06 -21.61 4.95
C ARG A 314 3.53 -23.03 4.81
N LEU A 315 3.29 -23.66 5.93
CA LEU A 315 2.72 -24.98 6.04
C LEU A 315 1.34 -24.89 6.69
N ARG A 316 0.30 -25.27 5.96
CA ARG A 316 -1.07 -25.39 6.48
C ARG A 316 -1.35 -26.85 6.87
N HIS A 317 -1.82 -27.05 8.10
CA HIS A 317 -2.21 -28.39 8.53
C HIS A 317 -3.68 -28.67 8.22
N GLN A 318 -4.03 -29.95 8.12
CA GLN A 318 -5.41 -30.39 8.07
C GLN A 318 -6.08 -30.14 9.44
N GLU A 319 -7.41 -30.06 9.47
CA GLU A 319 -8.11 -29.86 10.73
C GLU A 319 -7.65 -30.81 11.82
N LEU A 320 -7.28 -30.26 12.97
CA LEU A 320 -6.81 -30.98 14.14
C LEU A 320 -7.62 -30.51 15.37
N PHE A 321 -8.44 -31.41 15.94
CA PHE A 321 -9.31 -31.12 17.10
C PHE A 321 -10.25 -29.91 16.90
N GLY A 322 -10.74 -29.67 15.68
CA GLY A 322 -11.58 -28.53 15.33
C GLY A 322 -10.83 -27.24 15.06
N TRP A 323 -9.48 -27.26 15.03
CA TRP A 323 -8.63 -26.15 14.65
C TRP A 323 -8.02 -26.36 13.27
N GLN A 324 -7.96 -25.29 12.49
CA GLN A 324 -7.25 -25.20 11.23
C GLN A 324 -6.24 -24.08 11.36
N GLY A 325 -5.02 -24.30 10.89
CA GLY A 325 -4.01 -23.29 11.08
C GLY A 325 -2.79 -23.47 10.19
N GLN A 326 -1.85 -22.58 10.40
CA GLN A 326 -0.64 -22.49 9.62
C GLN A 326 0.56 -22.13 10.48
N LEU A 327 1.70 -22.69 10.10
CA LEU A 327 3.02 -22.34 10.61
C LEU A 327 3.82 -21.72 9.47
N GLY A 328 4.53 -20.64 9.74
CA GLY A 328 5.34 -20.00 8.73
C GLY A 328 6.70 -19.56 9.24
N VAL A 329 7.61 -19.43 8.28
CA VAL A 329 8.95 -18.88 8.45
C VAL A 329 9.16 -17.84 7.36
N ASN A 330 9.65 -16.66 7.76
CA ASN A 330 10.09 -15.61 6.85
C ASN A 330 11.57 -15.35 7.09
N VAL A 331 12.35 -15.24 6.04
CA VAL A 331 13.75 -14.80 6.08
C VAL A 331 13.89 -13.66 5.08
N ARG A 332 14.39 -12.51 5.53
CA ARG A 332 14.73 -11.38 4.67
C ARG A 332 16.17 -10.98 4.96
N TRP A 333 16.96 -10.91 3.92
CA TRP A 333 18.30 -10.37 3.95
C TRP A 333 18.37 -9.21 2.97
N GLN A 334 18.83 -8.07 3.43
CA GLN A 334 18.88 -6.82 2.67
C GLN A 334 20.21 -6.15 2.89
N THR A 335 20.85 -5.70 1.82
CA THR A 335 21.99 -4.77 1.83
C THR A 335 21.55 -3.45 1.22
N MET A 336 21.99 -2.36 1.80
CA MET A 336 21.78 -1.01 1.32
C MET A 336 23.09 -0.26 1.30
N LYS A 337 23.42 0.32 0.15
CA LYS A 337 24.62 1.14 -0.10
C LYS A 337 24.20 2.45 -0.70
N LEU A 338 24.95 3.50 -0.43
CA LEU A 338 24.67 4.79 -1.03
C LEU A 338 25.93 5.66 -1.20
N CYS A 339 25.85 6.54 -2.18
CA CYS A 339 26.65 7.77 -2.26
C CYS A 339 25.69 8.94 -2.10
N HIS A 340 26.09 9.93 -1.32
CA HIS A 340 25.38 11.20 -1.23
C HIS A 340 26.40 12.30 -1.08
N ASP A 341 26.54 13.13 -2.12
CA ASP A 341 27.58 14.16 -2.22
C ASP A 341 27.12 15.31 -3.12
N HIS A 342 27.08 16.53 -2.59
CA HIS A 342 26.70 17.76 -3.32
C HIS A 342 27.61 18.10 -4.50
N ASP A 343 28.89 17.66 -4.45
CA ASP A 343 29.83 17.81 -5.58
C ASP A 343 29.59 16.78 -6.68
N GLY A 344 28.71 15.80 -6.42
CA GLY A 344 28.22 14.78 -7.34
C GLY A 344 28.76 13.37 -7.10
N CYS A 345 27.85 12.41 -7.20
CA CYS A 345 28.12 10.98 -7.14
C CYS A 345 28.35 10.41 -8.54
N SER A 346 29.45 9.70 -8.74
CA SER A 346 29.72 8.93 -9.98
C SER A 346 29.72 7.43 -9.75
N GLU A 347 29.92 7.00 -8.51
CA GLU A 347 29.92 5.60 -8.05
C GLU A 347 29.72 5.60 -6.53
N ILE A 348 29.28 4.49 -5.98
CA ILE A 348 29.20 4.31 -4.51
C ILE A 348 30.62 4.20 -3.96
N PRO A 349 31.02 5.05 -3.00
CA PRO A 349 32.41 5.13 -2.55
C PRO A 349 32.82 3.87 -1.77
N ASP A 350 34.06 3.43 -1.97
CA ASP A 350 34.74 2.41 -1.18
C ASP A 350 35.97 3.01 -0.48
N TYR A 351 35.92 3.08 0.84
CA TYR A 351 36.99 3.61 1.67
C TYR A 351 37.76 2.49 2.41
N SER A 352 37.62 1.22 2.00
CA SER A 352 38.24 0.05 2.65
C SER A 352 39.76 0.14 2.76
N ASP A 353 40.43 0.82 1.80
CA ASP A 353 41.88 1.03 1.76
C ASP A 353 42.35 2.23 2.61
N ARG A 354 41.43 3.01 3.18
CA ARG A 354 41.76 4.21 3.99
C ARG A 354 41.74 3.86 5.49
N PRO A 355 42.89 3.92 6.18
CA PRO A 355 42.91 3.63 7.62
C PRO A 355 42.12 4.69 8.38
N TRP A 356 41.45 4.25 9.45
CA TRP A 356 40.81 5.16 10.39
C TRP A 356 41.83 6.17 10.97
N ASN A 357 41.54 7.45 10.82
CA ASN A 357 42.43 8.54 11.23
C ASN A 357 42.08 9.14 12.59
N GLY A 358 41.18 8.49 13.36
CA GLY A 358 40.69 9.02 14.65
C GLY A 358 39.57 10.03 14.45
N GLY A 359 38.87 9.98 13.31
CA GLY A 359 37.93 10.96 12.80
C GLY A 359 36.92 11.45 13.81
N ARG A 360 36.67 12.71 13.75
CA ARG A 360 35.47 13.39 14.22
C ARG A 360 35.12 14.41 13.15
N GLY A 361 34.68 13.94 12.00
CA GLY A 361 34.24 14.80 10.92
C GLY A 361 32.91 15.50 11.15
N SER A 362 32.18 15.10 12.21
CA SER A 362 30.92 15.74 12.54
C SER A 362 31.14 17.06 13.27
N LEU A 363 30.44 18.10 12.81
CA LEU A 363 30.32 19.35 13.55
C LEU A 363 29.34 19.12 14.71
N LEU A 364 29.83 19.22 15.96
CA LEU A 364 28.96 19.20 17.14
C LEU A 364 28.24 20.54 17.27
N ARG A 365 26.90 20.53 17.14
CA ARG A 365 26.06 21.65 17.55
C ARG A 365 25.02 21.15 18.56
N ASN A 366 24.99 21.79 19.74
CA ASN A 366 24.11 21.44 20.85
C ASN A 366 24.14 19.92 21.18
N ASP A 367 25.37 19.35 21.21
CA ASP A 367 25.66 17.94 21.47
C ASP A 367 25.24 16.94 20.35
N PHE A 368 24.72 17.40 19.21
CA PHE A 368 24.42 16.56 18.06
C PHE A 368 25.56 16.58 17.02
N PRO A 369 25.97 15.40 16.51
CA PRO A 369 26.92 15.31 15.42
C PRO A 369 26.22 15.55 14.08
N PHE A 370 26.72 16.48 13.27
CA PHE A 370 26.27 16.71 11.89
C PHE A 370 27.32 16.17 10.93
N ALA A 371 26.98 15.21 10.07
CA ALA A 371 27.83 14.74 8.99
C ALA A 371 27.55 15.54 7.71
N HIS A 372 28.56 15.65 6.86
CA HIS A 372 28.43 16.17 5.51
C HIS A 372 28.94 15.07 4.58
N ASN A 373 28.22 14.68 3.58
CA ASN A 373 28.49 13.53 2.73
C ASN A 373 28.50 12.17 3.51
N THR A 374 28.14 11.10 2.86
CA THR A 374 28.00 9.75 3.45
C THR A 374 27.06 9.73 4.66
N PRO A 375 25.77 9.99 4.47
CA PRO A 375 24.81 10.11 5.60
C PRO A 375 24.59 8.82 6.35
N MET A 376 24.85 7.66 5.72
CA MET A 376 24.70 6.35 6.34
C MET A 376 25.77 5.38 5.81
N PRO A 377 26.38 4.52 6.68
CA PRO A 377 27.24 3.43 6.23
C PRO A 377 26.42 2.39 5.46
N GLU A 378 27.13 1.54 4.68
CA GLU A 378 26.51 0.32 4.16
C GLU A 378 25.87 -0.46 5.32
N ALA A 379 24.60 -0.80 5.19
CA ALA A 379 23.84 -1.51 6.18
C ALA A 379 23.35 -2.85 5.64
N GLU A 380 23.65 -3.92 6.36
CA GLU A 380 23.10 -5.25 6.17
C GLU A 380 22.03 -5.49 7.23
N THR A 381 20.82 -5.83 6.80
CA THR A 381 19.72 -6.20 7.70
C THR A 381 19.29 -7.63 7.46
N LEU A 382 19.34 -8.46 8.50
CA LEU A 382 18.81 -9.82 8.49
C LEU A 382 17.61 -9.92 9.41
N ASP A 383 16.44 -10.25 8.83
CA ASP A 383 15.21 -10.57 9.55
C ASP A 383 14.91 -12.07 9.47
N LEU A 384 14.63 -12.69 10.60
CA LEU A 384 14.17 -14.06 10.72
C LEU A 384 12.89 -14.11 11.56
N GLY A 385 11.78 -14.45 10.94
CA GLY A 385 10.45 -14.49 11.59
C GLY A 385 9.87 -15.89 11.61
N TYR A 386 9.27 -16.25 12.75
CA TYR A 386 8.47 -17.46 12.92
C TYR A 386 7.08 -17.07 13.35
N TYR A 387 6.05 -17.64 12.73
CA TYR A 387 4.69 -17.37 13.13
C TYR A 387 3.82 -18.63 13.10
N PHE A 388 2.75 -18.58 13.89
CA PHE A 388 1.65 -19.51 13.76
C PHE A 388 0.32 -18.74 13.88
N ILE A 389 -0.69 -19.23 13.15
CA ILE A 389 -2.06 -18.72 13.19
C ILE A 389 -2.98 -19.93 13.26
N GLU A 390 -3.89 -19.93 14.20
CA GLU A 390 -4.87 -20.99 14.43
C GLU A 390 -6.28 -20.41 14.42
N LYS A 391 -7.18 -21.08 13.71
CA LYS A 391 -8.59 -20.67 13.58
C LYS A 391 -9.51 -21.84 13.91
N THR A 392 -10.56 -21.57 14.67
CA THR A 392 -11.63 -22.54 14.94
C THR A 392 -12.99 -21.92 14.75
N HIS A 393 -13.95 -22.74 14.34
CA HIS A 393 -15.35 -22.36 14.22
C HIS A 393 -16.10 -22.71 15.49
N TRP A 394 -16.99 -21.82 15.92
CA TRP A 394 -17.92 -22.08 17.01
C TRP A 394 -19.36 -21.88 16.53
N GLN A 395 -20.26 -22.66 17.09
CA GLN A 395 -21.72 -22.61 16.83
C GLN A 395 -22.51 -22.82 18.09
N HIS A 396 -23.53 -21.99 18.29
CA HIS A 396 -24.44 -22.10 19.41
C HIS A 396 -25.87 -21.78 18.95
N GLU A 397 -26.84 -22.64 19.32
CA GLU A 397 -28.22 -22.55 18.82
C GLU A 397 -28.90 -21.19 19.10
N GLN A 398 -28.59 -20.53 20.21
CA GLN A 398 -29.21 -19.25 20.58
C GLN A 398 -28.35 -18.03 20.27
N TRP A 399 -27.04 -18.18 20.15
CA TRP A 399 -26.12 -17.06 20.02
C TRP A 399 -25.52 -16.94 18.62
N GLY A 400 -25.88 -17.86 17.71
CA GLY A 400 -25.35 -17.84 16.33
C GLY A 400 -24.05 -18.61 16.19
N ASN A 401 -23.20 -18.17 15.30
CA ASN A 401 -21.93 -18.81 14.99
C ASN A 401 -20.83 -17.78 14.75
N GLY A 402 -19.61 -18.24 14.63
CA GLY A 402 -18.47 -17.38 14.34
C GLY A 402 -17.16 -18.15 14.35
N ASN A 403 -16.07 -17.39 14.34
CA ASN A 403 -14.71 -17.89 14.35
C ASN A 403 -13.95 -17.31 15.54
N ILE A 404 -12.98 -18.05 16.03
CA ILE A 404 -11.94 -17.56 16.93
C ILE A 404 -10.62 -17.79 16.21
N GLU A 405 -9.77 -16.77 16.19
CA GLU A 405 -8.45 -16.80 15.60
C GLU A 405 -7.41 -16.39 16.65
N LEU A 406 -6.33 -17.13 16.73
CA LEU A 406 -5.19 -16.87 17.62
C LEU A 406 -3.92 -16.84 16.79
N GLY A 407 -3.07 -15.86 17.04
CA GLY A 407 -1.82 -15.73 16.35
C GLY A 407 -0.66 -15.36 17.26
N ALA A 408 0.53 -15.82 16.92
CA ALA A 408 1.76 -15.36 17.52
C ALA A 408 2.88 -15.33 16.49
N ARG A 409 3.76 -14.36 16.63
CA ARG A 409 4.95 -14.17 15.80
C ARG A 409 6.11 -13.72 16.65
N MET A 410 7.28 -14.29 16.37
CA MET A 410 8.57 -13.90 16.93
C MET A 410 9.51 -13.58 15.79
N ASP A 411 10.08 -12.39 15.81
CA ASP A 411 11.10 -11.97 14.86
C ASP A 411 12.46 -11.83 15.55
N PHE A 412 13.51 -11.97 14.77
CA PHE A 412 14.89 -11.66 15.15
C PHE A 412 15.45 -10.78 14.04
N ARG A 413 15.80 -9.55 14.37
CA ARG A 413 16.44 -8.60 13.46
C ARG A 413 17.87 -8.36 13.91
N THR A 414 18.80 -8.44 12.97
CA THR A 414 20.18 -7.99 13.14
C THR A 414 20.47 -6.91 12.11
N ILE A 415 21.00 -5.78 12.54
CA ILE A 415 21.50 -4.71 11.69
C ILE A 415 23.00 -4.64 11.89
N SER A 416 23.78 -4.82 10.81
CA SER A 416 25.23 -4.72 10.77
C SER A 416 25.65 -3.58 9.87
N LEU A 417 26.60 -2.78 10.29
CA LEU A 417 27.09 -1.61 9.57
C LEU A 417 28.56 -1.80 9.16
N ASP A 418 28.89 -1.47 7.91
CA ASP A 418 30.30 -1.48 7.46
C ASP A 418 30.94 -0.10 7.59
N GLU A 419 31.74 0.12 8.63
CA GLU A 419 32.48 1.36 8.86
C GLU A 419 33.40 1.78 7.71
N LYS A 420 33.81 0.82 6.86
CA LYS A 420 34.73 1.07 5.74
C LYS A 420 34.09 1.81 4.58
N THR A 421 32.77 1.83 4.53
CA THR A 421 32.01 2.56 3.51
C THR A 421 31.80 4.03 3.86
N VAL A 422 32.18 4.45 5.08
CA VAL A 422 32.16 5.86 5.51
C VAL A 422 33.54 6.48 5.34
N ASP A 423 33.60 7.70 4.77
CA ASP A 423 34.86 8.45 4.72
C ASP A 423 35.48 8.57 6.11
N PRO A 424 36.76 8.23 6.29
CA PRO A 424 37.43 8.26 7.62
C PRO A 424 37.32 9.58 8.35
N SER A 425 37.11 10.69 7.67
CA SER A 425 36.88 12.01 8.29
C SER A 425 35.54 12.14 8.97
N TRP A 426 34.53 11.35 8.54
CA TRP A 426 33.14 11.39 9.02
C TRP A 426 32.78 10.21 9.91
N ARG A 427 33.68 9.25 10.10
CA ARG A 427 33.43 8.09 10.94
C ARG A 427 33.13 8.49 12.40
N GLN A 428 32.14 7.85 12.97
CA GLN A 428 31.73 8.02 14.37
C GLN A 428 32.72 7.34 15.34
N HIS A 429 32.42 7.36 16.62
CA HIS A 429 33.24 6.76 17.67
C HIS A 429 33.28 5.21 17.58
N GLU A 430 34.26 4.60 18.22
CA GLU A 430 34.33 3.14 18.41
C GLU A 430 33.05 2.62 19.07
N GLY A 431 32.47 1.52 18.55
CA GLY A 431 31.23 0.91 19.01
C GLY A 431 29.95 1.43 18.33
N TYR A 432 30.00 2.53 17.56
CA TYR A 432 28.84 2.99 16.77
C TYR A 432 28.45 1.99 15.70
N TYR A 433 29.39 1.23 15.15
CA TYR A 433 29.20 0.28 14.07
C TYR A 433 29.04 -1.17 14.55
N ASP A 434 28.87 -1.38 15.85
CA ASP A 434 28.61 -2.72 16.39
C ASP A 434 27.22 -3.21 15.96
N ASP A 435 27.08 -4.51 15.77
CA ASP A 435 25.79 -5.12 15.41
C ASP A 435 24.69 -4.81 16.42
N VAL A 436 23.53 -4.38 15.94
CA VAL A 436 22.35 -4.16 16.77
C VAL A 436 21.34 -5.27 16.57
N ASN A 437 20.81 -5.81 17.66
CA ASN A 437 19.91 -6.95 17.63
C ASN A 437 18.59 -6.64 18.35
N PHE A 438 17.49 -7.05 17.73
CA PHE A 438 16.13 -6.92 18.23
C PHE A 438 15.40 -8.26 18.21
N ALA A 439 14.40 -8.41 19.09
CA ALA A 439 13.61 -9.64 19.17
C ALA A 439 12.12 -9.37 19.41
N PRO A 440 11.44 -8.65 18.50
CA PRO A 440 10.04 -8.29 18.67
C PRO A 440 9.11 -9.50 18.71
N LEU A 441 8.17 -9.48 19.67
CA LEU A 441 7.13 -10.50 19.85
C LEU A 441 5.76 -9.90 19.60
N THR A 442 4.99 -10.47 18.67
CA THR A 442 3.61 -10.09 18.39
C THR A 442 2.65 -11.22 18.77
N LEU A 443 1.59 -10.87 19.49
CA LEU A 443 0.51 -11.77 19.89
C LEU A 443 -0.82 -11.17 19.46
N SER A 444 -1.72 -11.99 18.90
CA SER A 444 -3.05 -11.55 18.51
C SER A 444 -4.15 -12.54 18.86
N ALA A 445 -5.35 -12.02 19.10
CA ALA A 445 -6.57 -12.79 19.21
C ALA A 445 -7.71 -12.05 18.54
N ALA A 446 -8.51 -12.76 17.77
CA ALA A 446 -9.70 -12.21 17.13
C ALA A 446 -10.88 -13.14 17.27
N ALA A 447 -12.09 -12.58 17.29
CA ALA A 447 -13.32 -13.33 17.28
C ALA A 447 -14.34 -12.67 16.36
N THR A 448 -15.05 -13.50 15.59
CA THR A 448 -16.21 -13.06 14.82
C THR A 448 -17.47 -13.65 15.40
N TRP A 449 -18.55 -12.94 15.26
CA TRP A 449 -19.85 -13.35 15.75
C TRP A 449 -20.95 -12.96 14.76
N ASN A 450 -21.53 -13.96 14.09
CA ASN A 450 -22.71 -13.82 13.24
C ASN A 450 -23.96 -13.97 14.12
N ILE A 451 -24.52 -12.84 14.57
CA ILE A 451 -25.76 -12.81 15.38
C ILE A 451 -26.96 -13.27 14.55
N SER A 452 -26.94 -12.95 13.27
CA SER A 452 -27.93 -13.35 12.28
C SER A 452 -27.27 -13.49 10.91
N SER A 453 -28.03 -13.95 9.91
CA SER A 453 -27.56 -13.97 8.52
C SER A 453 -27.25 -12.58 7.94
N SER A 454 -27.70 -11.51 8.61
CA SER A 454 -27.53 -10.13 8.15
C SER A 454 -26.60 -9.30 9.02
N GLN A 455 -26.20 -9.78 10.20
CA GLN A 455 -25.39 -8.99 11.14
C GLN A 455 -24.20 -9.77 11.66
N ARG A 456 -23.04 -9.16 11.52
CA ARG A 456 -21.77 -9.69 11.98
C ARG A 456 -21.05 -8.66 12.83
N TRP A 457 -20.45 -9.12 13.90
CA TRP A 457 -19.50 -8.40 14.73
C TRP A 457 -18.15 -9.08 14.67
N ALA A 458 -17.09 -8.28 14.75
CA ALA A 458 -15.74 -8.78 14.94
C ALA A 458 -15.02 -7.92 15.97
N ILE A 459 -14.25 -8.57 16.82
CA ILE A 459 -13.35 -7.91 17.77
C ILE A 459 -11.96 -8.50 17.58
N SER A 460 -10.95 -7.67 17.58
CA SER A 460 -9.56 -8.11 17.61
C SER A 460 -8.73 -7.30 18.60
N VAL A 461 -7.78 -7.97 19.23
CA VAL A 461 -6.79 -7.39 20.13
C VAL A 461 -5.42 -7.90 19.77
N ALA A 462 -4.40 -7.06 19.86
CA ALA A 462 -3.03 -7.51 19.71
C ALA A 462 -2.07 -6.71 20.61
N ARG A 463 -0.97 -7.36 20.94
CA ARG A 463 0.29 -6.75 21.31
C ARG A 463 1.23 -6.94 20.14
N ALA A 464 1.54 -5.88 19.43
CA ALA A 464 2.41 -5.90 18.25
C ALA A 464 3.68 -5.11 18.53
N GLN A 465 4.84 -5.67 18.17
CA GLN A 465 6.13 -4.99 18.30
C GLN A 465 6.79 -4.81 16.94
N ARG A 466 7.52 -3.72 16.81
CA ARG A 466 8.34 -3.38 15.66
C ARG A 466 9.76 -2.99 16.11
N ALA A 467 10.78 -3.58 15.49
CA ALA A 467 12.14 -3.09 15.59
C ALA A 467 12.32 -1.84 14.74
N PRO A 468 13.18 -0.90 15.13
CA PRO A 468 13.60 0.21 14.29
C PRO A 468 14.22 -0.29 12.98
N ASP A 469 14.14 0.51 11.92
CA ASP A 469 14.88 0.27 10.68
C ASP A 469 16.27 0.92 10.73
N ALA A 470 17.19 0.42 9.91
CA ALA A 470 18.57 0.94 9.87
C ALA A 470 18.61 2.45 9.60
N GLN A 471 17.71 2.95 8.74
CA GLN A 471 17.63 4.37 8.39
C GLN A 471 17.10 5.23 9.54
N GLU A 472 16.15 4.74 10.33
CA GLU A 472 15.64 5.45 11.52
C GLU A 472 16.74 5.63 12.57
N MET A 473 17.68 4.67 12.64
CA MET A 473 18.77 4.66 13.62
C MET A 473 20.02 5.39 13.14
N PHE A 474 20.42 5.23 11.88
CA PHE A 474 21.78 5.53 11.45
C PHE A 474 21.89 6.53 10.31
N TRP A 475 20.77 7.05 9.78
CA TRP A 475 20.83 8.13 8.80
C TRP A 475 21.21 9.44 9.51
N ASN A 476 22.31 10.06 9.06
CA ASN A 476 22.79 11.36 9.56
C ASN A 476 23.29 12.19 8.39
N GLY A 477 22.40 12.93 7.74
CA GLY A 477 22.73 13.72 6.56
C GLY A 477 21.52 14.40 5.95
N ASP A 478 21.78 15.12 4.87
CA ASP A 478 20.77 15.86 4.12
C ASP A 478 19.86 14.92 3.32
N HIS A 479 18.65 15.37 3.10
CA HIS A 479 17.70 14.85 2.14
C HIS A 479 17.37 15.95 1.13
N HIS A 480 17.93 15.86 -0.09
CA HIS A 480 17.79 16.90 -1.11
C HIS A 480 16.35 17.14 -1.52
N ALA A 481 15.59 16.08 -1.77
CA ALA A 481 14.20 16.19 -2.21
C ALA A 481 13.28 16.82 -1.18
N THR A 482 13.65 16.83 0.12
CA THR A 482 12.82 17.36 1.22
C THR A 482 13.34 18.63 1.84
N PHE A 483 14.50 19.16 1.39
CA PHE A 483 15.18 20.32 1.98
C PHE A 483 15.28 20.18 3.50
N SER A 484 15.78 19.06 3.94
CA SER A 484 15.86 18.73 5.36
C SER A 484 17.13 17.97 5.70
N TYR A 485 17.53 18.06 6.95
CA TYR A 485 18.59 17.28 7.54
C TYR A 485 18.00 16.28 8.53
N GLN A 486 18.33 15.01 8.40
CA GLN A 486 17.97 13.98 9.36
C GLN A 486 19.16 13.65 10.27
N LEU A 487 18.97 13.74 11.57
CA LEU A 487 19.92 13.30 12.59
C LEU A 487 19.68 11.83 12.95
N ASP A 488 20.76 11.08 13.15
CA ASP A 488 20.72 9.69 13.62
C ASP A 488 20.22 9.56 15.08
N ASN A 489 19.69 8.38 15.40
CA ASN A 489 19.36 7.99 16.77
C ASN A 489 19.65 6.49 17.01
N PRO A 490 20.89 6.10 17.28
CA PRO A 490 21.25 4.70 17.50
C PRO A 490 20.67 4.11 18.80
N ASP A 491 20.07 4.93 19.67
CA ASP A 491 19.50 4.50 20.95
C ASP A 491 18.03 4.03 20.83
N LEU A 492 17.45 3.99 19.62
CA LEU A 492 16.07 3.53 19.42
C LEU A 492 15.90 2.07 19.86
N VAL A 493 14.77 1.79 20.51
CA VAL A 493 14.36 0.45 20.95
C VAL A 493 13.09 0.00 20.21
N GLU A 494 12.64 -1.24 20.47
CA GLU A 494 11.41 -1.76 19.87
C GLU A 494 10.19 -0.95 20.30
N GLU A 495 9.43 -0.48 19.33
CA GLU A 495 8.10 0.09 19.52
C GLU A 495 7.09 -1.01 19.84
N THR A 496 6.23 -0.78 20.83
CA THR A 496 5.16 -1.72 21.22
C THR A 496 3.79 -1.07 21.10
N ALA A 497 2.89 -1.70 20.36
CA ALA A 497 1.49 -1.28 20.22
C ALA A 497 0.54 -2.28 20.90
N TYR A 498 -0.40 -1.79 21.69
CA TYR A 498 -1.57 -2.52 22.17
C TYR A 498 -2.78 -2.05 21.40
N THR A 499 -3.38 -2.94 20.62
CA THR A 499 -4.44 -2.60 19.68
C THR A 499 -5.77 -3.22 20.09
N LEU A 500 -6.86 -2.49 19.87
CA LEU A 500 -8.23 -2.95 20.00
C LEU A 500 -9.02 -2.44 18.79
N ASP A 501 -9.64 -3.37 18.06
CA ASP A 501 -10.53 -3.09 16.94
C ASP A 501 -11.90 -3.73 17.19
N LEU A 502 -12.96 -2.99 16.90
CA LEU A 502 -14.33 -3.45 16.92
C LEU A 502 -14.98 -3.12 15.58
N ASN A 503 -15.49 -4.14 14.91
CA ASN A 503 -16.11 -4.03 13.60
C ASN A 503 -17.54 -4.53 13.62
N TRP A 504 -18.42 -3.84 12.91
CA TRP A 504 -19.80 -4.22 12.70
C TRP A 504 -20.16 -4.16 11.23
N ILE A 505 -20.77 -5.24 10.73
CA ILE A 505 -21.23 -5.34 9.35
C ILE A 505 -22.73 -5.70 9.38
N LEU A 506 -23.51 -4.92 8.61
CA LEU A 506 -24.91 -5.22 8.32
C LEU A 506 -25.07 -5.42 6.83
N THR A 507 -25.53 -6.62 6.44
CA THR A 507 -25.82 -6.96 5.04
C THR A 507 -27.26 -7.38 4.89
N THR A 508 -28.01 -6.68 4.06
CA THR A 508 -29.38 -7.03 3.69
C THR A 508 -29.55 -6.90 2.18
N GLN A 509 -30.72 -7.17 1.64
CA GLN A 509 -30.97 -6.96 0.20
C GLN A 509 -30.76 -5.53 -0.28
N ARG A 510 -30.82 -4.53 0.60
CA ARG A 510 -30.72 -3.10 0.25
C ARG A 510 -29.63 -2.33 1.00
N TRP A 511 -29.11 -2.89 2.08
CA TRP A 511 -28.11 -2.22 2.92
C TRP A 511 -26.86 -3.05 3.00
N LEU A 512 -25.73 -2.40 2.77
CA LEU A 512 -24.43 -2.85 3.21
C LEU A 512 -23.84 -1.75 4.08
N THR A 513 -23.67 -2.03 5.36
CA THR A 513 -23.10 -1.07 6.31
C THR A 513 -21.88 -1.69 6.96
N ARG A 514 -20.76 -0.97 6.97
CA ARG A 514 -19.53 -1.32 7.68
C ARG A 514 -19.18 -0.19 8.63
N VAL A 515 -18.93 -0.51 9.87
CA VAL A 515 -18.47 0.44 10.90
C VAL A 515 -17.30 -0.19 11.63
N ALA A 516 -16.20 0.53 11.71
CA ALA A 516 -15.02 0.16 12.49
C ALA A 516 -14.73 1.25 13.52
N VAL A 517 -14.38 0.88 14.74
CA VAL A 517 -13.81 1.77 15.74
C VAL A 517 -12.59 1.12 16.34
N TYR A 518 -11.56 1.92 16.60
CA TYR A 518 -10.28 1.39 17.04
C TYR A 518 -9.60 2.30 18.06
N ARG A 519 -8.72 1.68 18.87
CA ARG A 519 -7.81 2.36 19.77
C ARG A 519 -6.49 1.62 19.83
N TYR A 520 -5.40 2.32 19.60
CA TYR A 520 -4.03 1.82 19.67
C TYR A 520 -3.25 2.65 20.68
N ALA A 521 -2.65 1.98 21.67
CA ALA A 521 -1.76 2.61 22.65
C ALA A 521 -0.34 2.12 22.39
N PHE A 522 0.57 3.04 22.22
CA PHE A 522 1.98 2.77 21.93
C PHE A 522 2.85 3.09 23.14
N GLU A 523 3.77 2.21 23.43
CA GLU A 523 4.96 2.44 24.22
C GLU A 523 6.13 2.61 23.23
N ASP A 524 6.97 3.62 23.48
CA ASP A 524 8.15 3.94 22.66
C ASP A 524 7.82 4.14 21.15
N TYR A 525 6.73 4.84 20.82
CA TYR A 525 6.35 5.18 19.45
C TYR A 525 7.44 5.98 18.76
N ILE A 526 7.98 5.50 17.64
CA ILE A 526 9.01 6.17 16.85
C ILE A 526 8.34 7.21 15.94
N TYR A 527 8.73 8.47 16.07
CA TYR A 527 8.23 9.56 15.21
C TYR A 527 9.36 10.49 14.81
N ASN A 528 9.23 11.13 13.65
CA ASN A 528 10.20 12.08 13.17
C ASN A 528 9.86 13.46 13.73
N ASP A 529 10.70 13.96 14.65
CA ASP A 529 10.51 15.18 15.39
C ASP A 529 11.34 16.32 14.78
N LEU A 530 10.70 17.48 14.57
CA LEU A 530 11.36 18.66 14.06
C LEU A 530 12.12 19.37 15.20
N LYS A 531 13.44 19.45 15.10
CA LYS A 531 14.32 20.06 16.11
C LYS A 531 14.49 21.55 15.87
N ALA A 532 14.54 22.31 16.95
CA ALA A 532 14.90 23.74 16.92
C ALA A 532 16.43 23.92 16.79
N LEU A 533 17.00 23.30 15.73
CA LEU A 533 18.42 23.32 15.38
C LEU A 533 18.61 23.94 14.02
N GLU A 534 19.76 24.56 13.80
CA GLU A 534 20.18 25.08 12.48
C GLU A 534 21.11 24.07 11.83
N ASN A 535 20.80 23.64 10.59
CA ASN A 535 21.70 22.83 9.80
C ASN A 535 23.00 23.65 9.51
N PRO A 536 24.18 23.16 9.93
CA PRO A 536 25.41 23.91 9.77
C PRO A 536 25.88 24.04 8.31
N TYR A 537 25.35 23.22 7.40
CA TYR A 537 25.69 23.19 5.98
C TYR A 537 24.65 23.95 5.14
N HIS A 538 23.37 23.80 5.46
CA HIS A 538 22.23 24.45 4.83
C HIS A 538 21.34 25.09 5.90
N PRO A 539 21.59 26.35 6.30
CA PRO A 539 20.92 26.97 7.45
C PRO A 539 19.39 27.10 7.34
N ASP A 540 18.87 27.07 6.11
CA ASP A 540 17.43 27.20 5.83
C ASP A 540 16.70 25.84 5.90
N ASP A 541 17.44 24.72 5.94
CA ASP A 541 16.88 23.39 5.99
C ASP A 541 16.35 23.02 7.38
N ALA A 542 15.20 22.35 7.39
CA ALA A 542 14.61 21.82 8.61
C ALA A 542 15.43 20.62 9.14
N VAL A 543 15.72 20.59 10.44
CA VAL A 543 16.46 19.50 11.08
C VAL A 543 15.50 18.57 11.79
N TYR A 544 15.46 17.31 11.39
CA TYR A 544 14.65 16.27 12.01
C TYR A 544 15.49 15.24 12.75
N ARG A 545 14.87 14.56 13.72
CA ARG A 545 15.43 13.40 14.40
C ARG A 545 14.32 12.40 14.73
N TYR A 546 14.56 11.12 14.51
CA TYR A 546 13.67 10.09 15.04
C TYR A 546 13.79 10.02 16.56
N GLU A 547 12.67 10.21 17.24
CA GLU A 547 12.53 10.17 18.70
C GLU A 547 11.49 9.12 19.09
N GLN A 548 11.48 8.77 20.36
CA GLN A 548 10.49 7.85 20.92
C GLN A 548 9.72 8.48 22.07
N ALA A 549 8.42 8.29 22.07
CA ALA A 549 7.53 8.66 23.16
C ALA A 549 6.26 7.81 23.14
N ASP A 550 5.57 7.70 24.26
CA ASP A 550 4.28 7.02 24.31
C ASP A 550 3.22 7.81 23.53
N ALA A 551 2.44 7.09 22.73
CA ALA A 551 1.41 7.69 21.87
C ALA A 551 0.08 6.93 21.92
N GLU A 552 -0.99 7.63 21.57
CA GLU A 552 -2.33 7.06 21.48
C GLU A 552 -2.99 7.45 20.16
N PHE A 553 -3.53 6.44 19.47
CA PHE A 553 -4.34 6.60 18.27
C PHE A 553 -5.74 6.07 18.57
N TYR A 554 -6.77 6.82 18.20
CA TYR A 554 -8.14 6.34 18.22
C TYR A 554 -8.92 6.96 17.08
N GLY A 555 -9.88 6.21 16.57
CA GLY A 555 -10.67 6.67 15.44
C GLY A 555 -11.81 5.75 15.08
N GLY A 556 -12.42 6.06 13.97
CA GLY A 556 -13.51 5.28 13.42
C GLY A 556 -13.71 5.53 11.94
N GLU A 557 -14.22 4.51 11.29
CA GLU A 557 -14.54 4.45 9.88
C GLU A 557 -15.98 3.98 9.72
N ALA A 558 -16.70 4.56 8.79
CA ALA A 558 -18.07 4.15 8.48
C ALA A 558 -18.31 4.18 6.97
N SER A 559 -18.96 3.16 6.45
CA SER A 559 -19.43 3.07 5.07
C SER A 559 -20.84 2.53 5.07
N VAL A 560 -21.76 3.23 4.43
CA VAL A 560 -23.17 2.87 4.30
C VAL A 560 -23.58 2.92 2.85
N GLU A 561 -23.84 1.77 2.27
CA GLU A 561 -24.39 1.61 0.94
C GLU A 561 -25.88 1.29 1.03
N TYR A 562 -26.69 2.00 0.26
CA TYR A 562 -28.13 1.80 0.20
C TYR A 562 -28.65 1.75 -1.22
N ALA A 563 -29.23 0.60 -1.62
CA ALA A 563 -29.94 0.48 -2.88
C ALA A 563 -31.31 1.17 -2.82
N LEU A 564 -31.39 2.39 -3.34
CA LEU A 564 -32.65 3.16 -3.46
C LEU A 564 -33.66 2.42 -4.35
N THR A 565 -33.18 1.95 -5.49
CA THR A 565 -33.89 1.12 -6.48
C THR A 565 -32.94 0.10 -7.05
N ASP A 566 -33.39 -0.76 -7.94
CA ASP A 566 -32.54 -1.70 -8.68
C ASP A 566 -31.50 -1.01 -9.59
N SER A 567 -31.64 0.31 -9.84
CA SER A 567 -30.77 1.09 -10.71
C SER A 567 -30.06 2.24 -10.00
N PHE A 568 -30.41 2.57 -8.77
CA PHE A 568 -29.80 3.68 -8.03
C PHE A 568 -29.33 3.23 -6.66
N GLN A 569 -28.10 3.59 -6.35
CA GLN A 569 -27.44 3.33 -5.07
C GLN A 569 -26.86 4.63 -4.50
N VAL A 570 -26.92 4.76 -3.19
CA VAL A 570 -26.24 5.82 -2.43
C VAL A 570 -25.18 5.21 -1.57
N LEU A 571 -23.97 5.77 -1.59
CA LEU A 571 -22.88 5.48 -0.68
C LEU A 571 -22.59 6.70 0.18
N VAL A 572 -22.50 6.50 1.48
CA VAL A 572 -22.02 7.51 2.44
C VAL A 572 -20.84 6.91 3.19
N GLN A 573 -19.72 7.62 3.17
CA GLN A 573 -18.51 7.21 3.90
C GLN A 573 -18.02 8.34 4.79
N SER A 574 -17.35 8.00 5.87
CA SER A 574 -16.66 8.96 6.75
C SER A 574 -15.59 8.26 7.55
N ASP A 575 -14.50 8.97 7.81
CA ASP A 575 -13.45 8.53 8.70
C ASP A 575 -12.92 9.67 9.57
N TYR A 576 -12.35 9.29 10.70
CA TYR A 576 -11.69 10.18 11.63
C TYR A 576 -10.60 9.44 12.38
N VAL A 577 -9.42 10.06 12.52
CA VAL A 577 -8.34 9.62 13.37
C VAL A 577 -7.84 10.77 14.26
N SER A 578 -7.49 10.43 15.48
CA SER A 578 -6.73 11.30 16.39
C SER A 578 -5.45 10.57 16.78
N ALA A 579 -4.31 11.19 16.50
CA ALA A 579 -2.98 10.67 16.79
C ALA A 579 -2.25 11.68 17.70
N GLN A 580 -1.92 11.27 18.92
CA GLN A 580 -1.34 12.17 19.93
C GLN A 580 -0.32 11.46 20.80
N LEU A 581 0.70 12.18 21.24
CA LEU A 581 1.58 11.77 22.33
C LEU A 581 0.79 11.76 23.65
N THR A 582 1.10 10.84 24.55
CA THR A 582 0.47 10.78 25.88
C THR A 582 0.92 11.94 26.76
N GLU A 583 2.18 12.36 26.63
CA GLU A 583 2.75 13.54 27.28
C GLU A 583 3.12 14.59 26.23
N ALA A 584 3.12 15.85 26.63
CA ALA A 584 3.47 16.94 25.71
C ALA A 584 4.99 17.04 25.56
N VAL A 585 5.44 17.10 24.31
CA VAL A 585 6.81 17.49 23.96
C VAL A 585 6.76 18.94 23.49
N ASP A 586 7.57 19.79 24.07
CA ASP A 586 7.58 21.25 23.83
C ASP A 586 6.20 21.93 23.93
N GLY A 587 5.34 21.39 24.82
CA GLY A 587 3.99 21.90 25.05
C GLY A 587 2.93 21.45 24.04
N ASN A 588 3.27 20.60 23.08
CA ASN A 588 2.37 20.03 22.08
C ASN A 588 2.28 18.50 22.22
N LYS A 589 1.10 17.95 21.92
CA LYS A 589 0.84 16.50 21.92
C LYS A 589 0.54 15.94 20.53
N ASN A 590 0.28 16.79 19.55
CA ASN A 590 -0.15 16.32 18.24
C ASN A 590 1.02 15.71 17.49
N LEU A 591 0.79 14.54 16.90
CA LEU A 591 1.74 13.92 15.98
C LEU A 591 1.68 14.62 14.61
N PRO A 592 2.81 14.71 13.91
CA PRO A 592 2.87 15.38 12.62
C PRO A 592 2.05 14.61 11.55
N ARG A 593 1.55 15.36 10.58
CA ARG A 593 0.84 14.83 9.40
C ARG A 593 -0.34 13.90 9.71
N THR A 594 -1.01 14.15 10.84
CA THR A 594 -2.24 13.42 11.17
C THR A 594 -3.34 13.77 10.17
N PRO A 595 -3.95 12.80 9.48
CA PRO A 595 -4.98 13.06 8.47
C PRO A 595 -6.17 13.82 9.03
N PRO A 596 -6.75 14.77 8.27
CA PRO A 596 -8.02 15.40 8.60
C PRO A 596 -9.18 14.39 8.48
N ALA A 597 -10.29 14.63 9.19
CA ALA A 597 -11.51 13.86 9.00
C ALA A 597 -12.07 14.04 7.59
N THR A 598 -12.62 12.97 7.00
CA THR A 598 -13.24 13.01 5.68
C THR A 598 -14.69 12.55 5.71
N ALA A 599 -15.47 13.01 4.72
CA ALA A 599 -16.79 12.49 4.43
C ALA A 599 -17.03 12.46 2.92
N LEU A 600 -17.73 11.44 2.47
CA LEU A 600 -18.06 11.23 1.07
C LEU A 600 -19.55 10.89 0.91
N LEU A 601 -20.19 11.50 -0.09
CA LEU A 601 -21.51 11.12 -0.55
C LEU A 601 -21.43 10.82 -2.05
N GLN A 602 -21.83 9.61 -2.44
CA GLN A 602 -21.88 9.17 -3.83
C GLN A 602 -23.30 8.75 -4.19
N LEU A 603 -23.73 9.13 -5.37
CA LEU A 603 -24.93 8.61 -6.03
C LEU A 603 -24.49 7.86 -7.28
N ALA A 604 -24.73 6.56 -7.30
CA ALA A 604 -24.45 5.68 -8.43
C ALA A 604 -25.75 5.31 -9.15
N TRP A 605 -25.69 5.29 -10.48
CA TRP A 605 -26.76 4.83 -11.36
C TRP A 605 -26.22 3.77 -12.32
N GLN A 606 -26.94 2.67 -12.44
CA GLN A 606 -26.62 1.60 -13.37
C GLN A 606 -27.86 1.22 -14.19
N HIS A 607 -27.71 1.16 -15.51
CA HIS A 607 -28.75 0.69 -16.40
C HIS A 607 -28.16 0.04 -17.66
N ASN A 608 -28.41 -1.25 -17.85
CA ASN A 608 -27.84 -2.06 -18.90
C ASN A 608 -26.30 -1.98 -18.91
N GLN A 609 -25.70 -1.46 -20.00
CA GLN A 609 -24.26 -1.29 -20.19
C GLN A 609 -23.69 0.00 -19.58
N TRP A 610 -24.55 0.89 -19.08
CA TRP A 610 -24.16 2.21 -18.57
C TRP A 610 -24.09 2.22 -17.06
N GLN A 611 -23.04 2.83 -16.55
CA GLN A 611 -22.86 3.18 -15.15
C GLN A 611 -22.51 4.67 -15.08
N ALA A 612 -23.10 5.39 -14.13
CA ALA A 612 -22.75 6.78 -13.87
C ALA A 612 -22.73 7.05 -12.37
N GLU A 613 -21.77 7.83 -11.92
CA GLU A 613 -21.57 8.17 -10.52
C GLU A 613 -21.33 9.67 -10.38
N VAL A 614 -21.89 10.22 -9.34
CA VAL A 614 -21.60 11.60 -8.89
C VAL A 614 -21.18 11.50 -7.44
N GLU A 615 -20.00 11.98 -7.15
CA GLU A 615 -19.38 11.95 -5.86
C GLU A 615 -19.14 13.37 -5.34
N ASN A 616 -19.34 13.55 -4.06
CA ASN A 616 -18.94 14.74 -3.33
C ASN A 616 -18.12 14.35 -2.10
N ARG A 617 -16.87 14.78 -2.07
CA ARG A 617 -15.94 14.53 -0.98
C ARG A 617 -15.66 15.82 -0.22
N TRP A 618 -15.80 15.78 1.08
CA TRP A 618 -15.43 16.84 2.03
C TRP A 618 -14.21 16.39 2.81
N VAL A 619 -13.20 17.25 2.87
CA VAL A 619 -12.05 17.10 3.73
C VAL A 619 -12.07 18.26 4.72
N MET A 620 -12.08 17.93 6.02
CA MET A 620 -12.19 18.91 7.08
C MET A 620 -10.87 19.65 7.28
N ALA A 621 -10.92 20.82 7.91
CA ALA A 621 -9.71 21.54 8.27
C ALA A 621 -8.91 20.74 9.31
N GLN A 622 -7.59 20.67 9.14
CA GLN A 622 -6.68 20.11 10.14
C GLN A 622 -5.98 21.24 10.88
N ASN A 623 -6.42 21.45 12.12
CA ASN A 623 -5.85 22.48 13.03
C ASN A 623 -5.10 21.89 14.23
N LYS A 624 -5.15 20.55 14.39
CA LYS A 624 -4.40 19.83 15.42
C LYS A 624 -3.06 19.39 14.83
N VAL A 625 -2.12 20.28 14.76
CA VAL A 625 -0.83 20.10 14.10
C VAL A 625 0.29 19.98 15.12
N ALA A 626 1.39 19.33 14.74
CA ALA A 626 2.61 19.23 15.54
C ALA A 626 3.27 20.60 15.70
N SER A 627 4.31 20.68 16.53
CA SER A 627 5.11 21.91 16.69
C SER A 627 5.71 22.28 15.33
N GLN A 628 5.60 23.57 14.96
CA GLN A 628 6.09 24.14 13.70
C GLN A 628 5.44 23.61 12.42
N GLU A 629 4.46 22.71 12.50
CA GLU A 629 3.67 22.29 11.36
C GLU A 629 2.55 23.30 11.08
N THR A 630 2.26 23.58 9.81
CA THR A 630 1.19 24.48 9.39
C THR A 630 -0.17 23.77 9.34
N PRO A 631 -1.30 24.42 9.70
CA PRO A 631 -2.62 23.85 9.54
C PRO A 631 -3.03 23.81 8.06
N ALA A 632 -3.97 22.92 7.71
CA ALA A 632 -4.57 22.86 6.38
C ALA A 632 -6.06 23.26 6.42
N ALA A 633 -6.49 24.03 5.43
CA ALA A 633 -7.88 24.45 5.29
C ALA A 633 -8.79 23.31 4.82
N ALA A 634 -10.07 23.38 5.16
CA ALA A 634 -11.06 22.45 4.62
C ALA A 634 -11.29 22.70 3.13
N TYR A 635 -11.55 21.64 2.37
CA TYR A 635 -11.93 21.72 0.96
C TYR A 635 -12.99 20.68 0.58
N GLN A 636 -13.51 20.82 -0.63
CA GLN A 636 -14.58 19.98 -1.15
C GLN A 636 -14.37 19.75 -2.65
N HIS A 637 -14.36 18.47 -3.05
CA HIS A 637 -14.26 18.10 -4.47
C HIS A 637 -15.51 17.37 -4.93
N PHE A 638 -15.97 17.71 -6.14
CA PHE A 638 -17.03 17.01 -6.85
C PHE A 638 -16.43 16.23 -8.01
N ASN A 639 -16.73 14.95 -8.06
CA ASN A 639 -16.26 14.06 -9.11
C ASN A 639 -17.47 13.46 -9.86
N VAL A 640 -17.27 13.21 -11.14
CA VAL A 640 -18.27 12.55 -11.99
C VAL A 640 -17.59 11.46 -12.78
N ARG A 641 -18.19 10.28 -12.78
CA ARG A 641 -17.71 9.14 -13.57
C ARG A 641 -18.84 8.58 -14.43
N MET A 642 -18.51 8.14 -15.63
CA MET A 642 -19.43 7.46 -16.53
C MET A 642 -18.70 6.34 -17.26
N ASN A 643 -19.21 5.13 -17.14
CA ASN A 643 -18.66 3.93 -17.76
C ASN A 643 -19.69 3.30 -18.72
N TYR A 644 -19.19 2.75 -19.80
CA TYR A 644 -19.94 1.92 -20.74
C TYR A 644 -19.25 0.57 -20.90
N ASN A 645 -19.89 -0.51 -20.43
CA ASN A 645 -19.42 -1.87 -20.51
C ASN A 645 -20.23 -2.66 -21.53
N THR A 646 -19.57 -3.32 -22.46
CA THR A 646 -20.25 -4.16 -23.45
C THR A 646 -19.43 -5.35 -23.89
N LEU A 647 -20.12 -6.45 -24.19
CA LEU A 647 -19.52 -7.64 -24.78
C LEU A 647 -19.52 -7.54 -26.30
N LEU A 648 -18.35 -7.53 -26.90
CA LEU A 648 -18.15 -7.64 -28.33
C LEU A 648 -18.02 -9.13 -28.71
N ASN A 649 -18.91 -9.60 -29.60
CA ASN A 649 -18.92 -10.98 -30.07
C ASN A 649 -18.96 -12.05 -28.94
N SER A 650 -19.57 -11.74 -27.79
CA SER A 650 -19.69 -12.62 -26.61
C SER A 650 -18.34 -13.13 -26.02
N ARG A 651 -17.22 -12.56 -26.43
CA ARG A 651 -15.88 -12.95 -26.00
C ARG A 651 -15.03 -11.80 -25.50
N TYR A 652 -15.14 -10.65 -26.11
CA TYR A 652 -14.34 -9.48 -25.77
C TYR A 652 -15.19 -8.52 -24.93
N GLU A 653 -14.72 -8.17 -23.75
CA GLU A 653 -15.36 -7.16 -22.91
C GLU A 653 -14.69 -5.81 -23.16
N LEU A 654 -15.46 -4.81 -23.59
CA LEU A 654 -15.00 -3.45 -23.82
C LEU A 654 -15.55 -2.53 -22.72
N LEU A 655 -14.65 -1.88 -22.00
CA LEU A 655 -14.92 -0.77 -21.08
C LEU A 655 -14.52 0.55 -21.75
N LEU A 656 -15.43 1.51 -21.75
CA LEU A 656 -15.14 2.92 -22.06
C LEU A 656 -15.49 3.74 -20.84
N GLY A 657 -14.51 4.45 -20.29
CA GLY A 657 -14.64 5.28 -19.09
C GLY A 657 -14.38 6.76 -19.38
N LEU A 658 -15.20 7.62 -18.82
CA LEU A 658 -15.00 9.06 -18.73
C LEU A 658 -15.08 9.45 -17.26
N GLN A 659 -14.05 10.13 -16.75
CA GLN A 659 -13.99 10.63 -15.39
C GLN A 659 -13.67 12.12 -15.39
N VAL A 660 -14.34 12.87 -14.54
CA VAL A 660 -14.04 14.29 -14.28
C VAL A 660 -13.79 14.43 -12.79
N ASN A 661 -12.56 14.62 -12.40
CA ASN A 661 -12.18 14.90 -11.02
C ASN A 661 -12.15 16.40 -10.79
N ASN A 662 -12.53 16.82 -9.57
CA ASN A 662 -12.58 18.21 -9.17
C ASN A 662 -13.34 19.09 -10.21
N LEU A 663 -14.59 18.71 -10.51
CA LEU A 663 -15.44 19.32 -11.55
C LEU A 663 -15.48 20.85 -11.46
N PHE A 664 -15.48 21.43 -10.26
CA PHE A 664 -15.60 22.85 -10.03
C PHE A 664 -14.27 23.58 -9.90
N ASP A 665 -13.14 22.88 -10.11
CA ASP A 665 -11.79 23.44 -10.03
C ASP A 665 -11.49 24.07 -8.66
N ALA A 666 -11.94 23.42 -7.59
CA ALA A 666 -11.79 23.92 -6.23
C ALA A 666 -10.36 23.68 -5.71
N PRO A 667 -9.71 24.66 -5.06
CA PRO A 667 -8.39 24.47 -4.47
C PRO A 667 -8.43 23.52 -3.27
N GLY A 668 -7.35 22.77 -3.07
CA GLY A 668 -7.17 21.86 -1.93
C GLY A 668 -5.71 21.65 -1.59
N GLN A 669 -5.44 21.29 -0.33
CA GLN A 669 -4.12 20.94 0.16
C GLN A 669 -4.15 19.56 0.82
N ASN A 670 -3.17 18.73 0.52
CA ASN A 670 -3.00 17.45 1.18
C ASN A 670 -2.18 17.63 2.47
N HIS A 671 -2.87 17.65 3.63
CA HIS A 671 -2.21 17.87 4.92
C HIS A 671 -1.15 16.80 5.24
N VAL A 672 -1.29 15.59 4.71
CA VAL A 672 -0.37 14.47 4.97
C VAL A 672 0.92 14.59 4.16
N SER A 673 0.92 15.36 3.08
CA SER A 673 2.11 15.63 2.26
C SER A 673 3.11 16.53 2.96
N TYR A 674 4.39 16.26 2.80
CA TYR A 674 5.48 17.18 3.16
C TYR A 674 5.50 18.42 2.27
N LEU A 675 5.05 18.28 1.01
CA LEU A 675 5.05 19.34 0.00
C LEU A 675 3.73 20.14 -0.05
N LYS A 676 2.88 20.06 1.00
CA LYS A 676 1.54 20.67 0.96
C LYS A 676 1.53 22.17 0.66
N GLU A 677 2.63 22.89 0.95
CA GLU A 677 2.76 24.32 0.70
C GLU A 677 3.16 24.62 -0.76
N PHE A 678 3.84 23.69 -1.43
CA PHE A 678 4.41 23.87 -2.77
C PHE A 678 3.65 23.07 -3.84
N ALA A 679 3.03 21.95 -3.44
CA ALA A 679 2.29 21.05 -4.32
C ALA A 679 0.81 20.98 -3.91
N PRO A 680 -0.01 22.00 -4.21
CA PRO A 680 -1.44 21.94 -3.99
C PRO A 680 -2.07 20.81 -4.81
N LEU A 681 -3.27 20.37 -4.41
CA LEU A 681 -3.96 19.29 -5.13
C LEU A 681 -4.29 19.68 -6.57
N PRO A 682 -4.32 18.70 -7.50
CA PRO A 682 -4.68 18.95 -8.89
C PRO A 682 -6.04 19.66 -9.05
N GLY A 683 -6.10 20.61 -9.96
CA GLY A 683 -7.31 21.25 -10.42
C GLY A 683 -8.23 20.28 -11.17
N ARG A 684 -9.15 20.79 -11.96
CA ARG A 684 -10.07 19.92 -12.72
C ARG A 684 -9.30 19.04 -13.71
N ASN A 685 -9.55 17.72 -13.63
CA ASN A 685 -8.97 16.74 -14.53
C ASN A 685 -10.05 15.92 -15.24
N ILE A 686 -9.95 15.81 -16.57
CA ILE A 686 -10.79 14.95 -17.40
C ILE A 686 -9.95 13.78 -17.88
N SER A 687 -10.38 12.57 -17.52
CA SER A 687 -9.68 11.34 -17.91
C SER A 687 -10.57 10.45 -18.78
N LEU A 688 -9.96 9.84 -19.77
CA LEU A 688 -10.58 8.84 -20.65
C LEU A 688 -9.86 7.51 -20.47
N THR A 689 -10.63 6.44 -20.30
CA THR A 689 -10.11 5.06 -20.21
C THR A 689 -10.78 4.20 -21.25
N THR A 690 -10.00 3.37 -21.91
CA THR A 690 -10.49 2.29 -22.77
C THR A 690 -9.78 1.02 -22.36
N SER A 691 -10.55 -0.03 -21.98
CA SER A 691 -10.02 -1.34 -21.64
C SER A 691 -10.71 -2.43 -22.46
N LEU A 692 -9.93 -3.35 -22.98
CA LEU A 692 -10.41 -4.53 -23.74
C LEU A 692 -9.90 -5.79 -23.08
N ASN A 693 -10.80 -6.61 -22.55
CA ASN A 693 -10.52 -7.93 -21.98
C ASN A 693 -10.93 -9.02 -22.99
N PHE A 694 -10.17 -10.10 -23.12
CA PHE A 694 -10.40 -11.17 -24.08
C PHE A 694 -9.90 -12.55 -23.64
#